data_dccca2827a4a03b9bc6e44bb079b626c
#
_entry.id   dccca2827a4a03b9bc6e44bb079b626c
#
_cell.length_a   1.000
_cell.length_b   1.000
_cell.length_c   1.000
_cell.angle_alpha   90.00
_cell.angle_beta   90.00
_cell.angle_gamma   90.00
#
_symmetry.space_group_name_H-M   'P 1'
#
loop_
_entity.id
_entity.type
_entity.pdbx_description
1 polymer ?
#
loop_
_entity_poly.entity_id
_entity_poly.type
_entity_poly.pdbx_seq_one_letter_code
_entity_poly.pdbx_strand_id
1 'polypeptide(L)'
;MEIDVSHLTHEETEKRLKELKDLINYHNYRYYVLDSPEISDFEYDKLFDELLAMEKKFPDLVTEDSPSKKVGGEPLAGFKTIEYKIPMLSLGKTFDKEDLINFDRRVKRESGVDKIGYVTELKMDGLAISIRYEKGMLVLGSTRGDGIKGEEVTPNVKTIKNVPLKLMGDDILEVIEVRGEVIIYKKDFEELNRQRDKNGEHLFANPRNASAGSIRQLDSKITAQRKLHMIAYGVGEFSGKEFKTQLEIIECLIKIGFSVSSEYALCENIDEVVERCEYYSRRRTDYPFEADGVVAKINDIDIQKKLGATSHEPRWAIAYKFPAEEKETIVRDIIVNIGRTGALTPVAIFDPVNLEGSTVSRATLHNEDQVKMLDIRVGDHIIVRKAGSVIPEVVRVIPEKRTGNEKPFEMPDKCPVCGGPAVRLEGEAATRCINASCPAQLKERIIHFVSREAMDIESIGQKLVEQMVDKGIVKDFADLYYLKKQDMMKLERMGNILAEKILRNIQDSKTKPLANLLFALGIFQVGKRTAELLVKKFKSIDELANATIEDILEVEGVGPVTAQSIKDFFSTKENISIIEKLKKASVKIAVQLEEKVEGPLKGLVFVFTGILKEVTRGDAKKIVESLGGEATEAISRMINYVVVGEDPGSKLDKARALGIKTINEEEFKKLIGR
;
A
#
# COMPACT_ATOMS: atom_id res chain seq x y z
N MET A 1 -22.01 40.71 2.59
CA MET A 1 -23.37 41.22 2.28
C MET A 1 -24.26 39.98 2.28
N GLU A 2 -25.29 39.87 3.12
CA GLU A 2 -26.23 38.74 3.02
C GLU A 2 -26.96 38.82 1.70
N ILE A 3 -26.92 37.76 0.93
CA ILE A 3 -27.63 37.65 -0.34
C ILE A 3 -29.08 37.32 -0.02
N ASP A 4 -30.00 38.25 -0.39
CA ASP A 4 -31.43 38.09 -0.14
C ASP A 4 -32.05 37.09 -1.11
N VAL A 5 -32.23 35.85 -0.66
CA VAL A 5 -32.92 34.78 -1.38
C VAL A 5 -34.36 34.60 -0.89
N SER A 6 -34.88 35.53 -0.08
CA SER A 6 -36.18 35.37 0.57
C SER A 6 -37.37 35.31 -0.38
N HIS A 7 -37.26 35.89 -1.56
CA HIS A 7 -38.29 35.98 -2.61
C HIS A 7 -38.37 34.77 -3.54
N LEU A 8 -37.38 33.86 -3.54
CA LEU A 8 -37.34 32.73 -4.43
C LEU A 8 -38.29 31.60 -4.00
N THR A 9 -39.04 31.05 -4.92
CA THR A 9 -39.80 29.81 -4.76
C THR A 9 -38.90 28.57 -4.77
N HIS A 10 -39.42 27.43 -4.32
CA HIS A 10 -38.68 26.16 -4.33
C HIS A 10 -38.21 25.77 -5.76
N GLU A 11 -39.08 25.88 -6.76
CA GLU A 11 -38.79 25.55 -8.17
C GLU A 11 -37.73 26.50 -8.78
N GLU A 12 -37.85 27.79 -8.53
CA GLU A 12 -36.87 28.79 -8.97
C GLU A 12 -35.49 28.55 -8.30
N THR A 13 -35.50 28.17 -7.02
CA THR A 13 -34.27 27.84 -6.28
C THR A 13 -33.61 26.56 -6.82
N GLU A 14 -34.38 25.51 -7.13
CA GLU A 14 -33.85 24.27 -7.72
C GLU A 14 -33.13 24.56 -9.04
N LYS A 15 -33.75 25.33 -9.94
CA LYS A 15 -33.17 25.71 -11.22
C LYS A 15 -31.88 26.53 -11.01
N ARG A 16 -31.93 27.53 -10.14
CA ARG A 16 -30.79 28.42 -9.88
C ARG A 16 -29.63 27.67 -9.19
N LEU A 17 -29.91 26.76 -8.27
CA LEU A 17 -28.89 25.89 -7.65
C LEU A 17 -28.16 25.05 -8.68
N LYS A 18 -28.87 24.52 -9.68
CA LYS A 18 -28.25 23.77 -10.77
C LYS A 18 -27.28 24.64 -11.57
N GLU A 19 -27.73 25.85 -11.97
CA GLU A 19 -26.89 26.81 -12.69
C GLU A 19 -25.64 27.21 -11.87
N LEU A 20 -25.81 27.49 -10.57
CA LEU A 20 -24.70 27.86 -9.67
C LEU A 20 -23.69 26.73 -9.50
N LYS A 21 -24.16 25.50 -9.35
CA LYS A 21 -23.28 24.34 -9.25
C LYS A 21 -22.43 24.14 -10.52
N ASP A 22 -23.07 24.25 -11.69
CA ASP A 22 -22.37 24.11 -12.96
C ASP A 22 -21.34 25.25 -13.15
N LEU A 23 -21.69 26.48 -12.80
CA LEU A 23 -20.84 27.66 -12.90
C LEU A 23 -19.65 27.59 -11.92
N ILE A 24 -19.91 27.25 -10.65
CA ILE A 24 -18.87 27.10 -9.64
C ILE A 24 -17.92 25.95 -9.98
N ASN A 25 -18.43 24.81 -10.47
CA ASN A 25 -17.60 23.69 -10.93
C ASN A 25 -16.75 24.08 -12.14
N TYR A 26 -17.30 24.84 -13.09
CA TYR A 26 -16.55 25.39 -14.23
C TYR A 26 -15.40 26.30 -13.75
N HIS A 27 -15.65 27.25 -12.85
CA HIS A 27 -14.60 28.14 -12.35
C HIS A 27 -13.59 27.42 -11.45
N ASN A 28 -14.00 26.40 -10.71
CA ASN A 28 -13.08 25.50 -10.00
C ASN A 28 -12.14 24.78 -10.97
N TYR A 29 -12.67 24.26 -12.10
CA TYR A 29 -11.88 23.63 -13.13
C TYR A 29 -10.88 24.60 -13.76
N ARG A 30 -11.34 25.81 -14.11
CA ARG A 30 -10.47 26.88 -14.65
C ARG A 30 -9.34 27.25 -13.69
N TYR A 31 -9.65 27.38 -12.40
CA TYR A 31 -8.70 27.81 -11.37
C TYR A 31 -7.76 26.67 -10.95
N TYR A 32 -8.31 25.52 -10.52
CA TYR A 32 -7.52 24.46 -9.88
C TYR A 32 -6.93 23.43 -10.85
N VAL A 33 -7.45 23.33 -12.06
CA VAL A 33 -7.00 22.36 -13.06
C VAL A 33 -6.24 23.02 -14.21
N LEU A 34 -6.78 24.13 -14.77
CA LEU A 34 -6.18 24.82 -15.91
C LEU A 34 -5.25 25.97 -15.53
N ASP A 35 -5.18 26.36 -14.23
CA ASP A 35 -4.44 27.54 -13.74
C ASP A 35 -4.71 28.80 -14.58
N SER A 36 -5.97 29.00 -14.99
CA SER A 36 -6.42 30.04 -15.90
C SER A 36 -7.78 30.60 -15.47
N PRO A 37 -7.85 31.30 -14.31
CA PRO A 37 -9.10 31.87 -13.81
C PRO A 37 -9.67 32.93 -14.74
N GLU A 38 -10.99 32.93 -14.92
CA GLU A 38 -11.73 33.88 -15.74
C GLU A 38 -12.50 34.91 -14.91
N ILE A 39 -12.66 34.64 -13.60
CA ILE A 39 -13.29 35.57 -12.66
C ILE A 39 -12.33 35.84 -11.50
N SER A 40 -12.53 36.95 -10.80
CA SER A 40 -11.80 37.27 -9.58
C SER A 40 -12.28 36.41 -8.40
N ASP A 41 -11.43 36.29 -7.36
CA ASP A 41 -11.80 35.61 -6.10
C ASP A 41 -13.08 36.19 -5.49
N PHE A 42 -13.26 37.51 -5.60
CA PHE A 42 -14.45 38.19 -5.09
C PHE A 42 -15.73 37.81 -5.85
N GLU A 43 -15.64 37.63 -7.17
CA GLU A 43 -16.79 37.17 -7.98
C GLU A 43 -17.11 35.72 -7.70
N TYR A 44 -16.07 34.89 -7.53
CA TYR A 44 -16.24 33.51 -7.13
C TYR A 44 -16.89 33.36 -5.75
N ASP A 45 -16.43 34.13 -4.75
CA ASP A 45 -16.99 34.13 -3.40
C ASP A 45 -18.48 34.51 -3.40
N LYS A 46 -18.90 35.46 -4.25
CA LYS A 46 -20.32 35.80 -4.42
C LYS A 46 -21.16 34.64 -4.91
N LEU A 47 -20.68 33.89 -5.92
CA LEU A 47 -21.39 32.71 -6.42
C LEU A 47 -21.50 31.64 -5.36
N PHE A 48 -20.44 31.47 -4.58
CA PHE A 48 -20.41 30.47 -3.50
C PHE A 48 -21.29 30.85 -2.32
N ASP A 49 -21.31 32.13 -1.93
CA ASP A 49 -22.21 32.66 -0.90
C ASP A 49 -23.68 32.55 -1.29
N GLU A 50 -24.02 32.80 -2.59
CA GLU A 50 -25.36 32.60 -3.14
C GLU A 50 -25.79 31.12 -3.02
N LEU A 51 -24.90 30.19 -3.42
CA LEU A 51 -25.13 28.75 -3.25
C LEU A 51 -25.45 28.39 -1.79
N LEU A 52 -24.60 28.83 -0.85
CA LEU A 52 -24.76 28.53 0.58
C LEU A 52 -26.06 29.11 1.17
N ALA A 53 -26.44 30.32 0.76
CA ALA A 53 -27.69 30.97 1.21
C ALA A 53 -28.92 30.19 0.72
N MET A 54 -28.92 29.71 -0.52
CA MET A 54 -30.00 28.89 -1.06
C MET A 54 -30.08 27.52 -0.42
N GLU A 55 -28.96 26.84 -0.25
CA GLU A 55 -28.89 25.53 0.42
C GLU A 55 -29.31 25.59 1.88
N LYS A 56 -29.03 26.70 2.57
CA LYS A 56 -29.49 26.95 3.94
C LYS A 56 -31.00 27.13 4.03
N LYS A 57 -31.59 27.80 3.02
CA LYS A 57 -33.04 28.06 2.94
C LYS A 57 -33.83 26.80 2.57
N PHE A 58 -33.26 25.98 1.63
CA PHE A 58 -33.88 24.75 1.10
C PHE A 58 -32.92 23.58 1.27
N PRO A 59 -32.80 22.99 2.49
CA PRO A 59 -31.85 21.90 2.76
C PRO A 59 -32.18 20.60 2.02
N ASP A 60 -33.39 20.41 1.58
CA ASP A 60 -33.87 19.29 0.76
C ASP A 60 -33.36 19.30 -0.69
N LEU A 61 -32.94 20.49 -1.17
CA LEU A 61 -32.31 20.66 -2.50
C LEU A 61 -30.79 20.46 -2.50
N VAL A 62 -30.17 20.20 -1.36
CA VAL A 62 -28.74 19.96 -1.25
C VAL A 62 -28.41 18.56 -1.78
N THR A 63 -27.65 18.48 -2.89
CA THR A 63 -27.26 17.23 -3.53
C THR A 63 -25.82 16.85 -3.15
N GLU A 64 -25.45 15.56 -3.33
CA GLU A 64 -24.12 15.05 -3.01
C GLU A 64 -22.98 15.64 -3.87
N ASP A 65 -23.34 16.20 -5.03
CA ASP A 65 -22.40 16.86 -5.96
C ASP A 65 -22.25 18.37 -5.69
N SER A 66 -22.90 18.90 -4.65
CA SER A 66 -22.78 20.33 -4.33
C SER A 66 -21.34 20.71 -3.99
N PRO A 67 -20.81 21.82 -4.54
CA PRO A 67 -19.52 22.38 -4.15
C PRO A 67 -19.39 22.64 -2.64
N SER A 68 -20.50 22.88 -1.92
CA SER A 68 -20.53 23.04 -0.46
C SER A 68 -20.10 21.78 0.29
N LYS A 69 -20.21 20.58 -0.30
CA LYS A 69 -19.78 19.31 0.28
C LYS A 69 -18.26 19.13 0.28
N LYS A 70 -17.51 20.01 -0.38
CA LYS A 70 -16.03 20.03 -0.30
C LYS A 70 -15.51 20.57 1.06
N VAL A 71 -16.37 21.03 1.93
CA VAL A 71 -16.05 21.38 3.32
C VAL A 71 -16.20 20.11 4.17
N GLY A 72 -15.14 19.65 4.82
CA GLY A 72 -15.10 18.36 5.55
C GLY A 72 -16.30 18.06 6.45
N GLY A 73 -16.63 16.77 6.54
CA GLY A 73 -17.76 16.23 7.31
C GLY A 73 -17.45 16.01 8.80
N GLU A 74 -18.24 15.13 9.44
CA GLU A 74 -17.97 14.70 10.82
C GLU A 74 -16.76 13.76 10.89
N PRO A 75 -15.99 13.77 12.03
CA PRO A 75 -14.86 12.87 12.22
C PRO A 75 -15.24 11.38 12.15
N LEU A 76 -14.39 10.58 11.51
CA LEU A 76 -14.59 9.14 11.42
C LEU A 76 -14.11 8.45 12.71
N ALA A 77 -14.75 7.34 13.08
CA ALA A 77 -14.26 6.47 14.15
C ALA A 77 -13.02 5.66 13.73
N GLY A 78 -12.82 5.46 12.44
CA GLY A 78 -11.70 4.73 11.82
C GLY A 78 -11.90 4.59 10.32
N PHE A 79 -10.90 4.04 9.62
CA PHE A 79 -10.99 3.79 8.19
C PHE A 79 -11.46 2.35 7.92
N LYS A 80 -12.42 2.20 7.02
CA LYS A 80 -12.84 0.89 6.52
C LYS A 80 -11.82 0.40 5.51
N THR A 81 -11.61 -0.91 5.45
CA THR A 81 -10.80 -1.54 4.41
C THR A 81 -11.68 -1.86 3.21
N ILE A 82 -11.21 -1.50 2.02
CA ILE A 82 -11.82 -1.86 0.74
C ILE A 82 -10.89 -2.79 -0.03
N GLU A 83 -11.45 -3.60 -0.92
CA GLU A 83 -10.69 -4.50 -1.79
C GLU A 83 -10.86 -4.07 -3.25
N TYR A 84 -9.74 -4.01 -3.99
CA TYR A 84 -9.74 -3.60 -5.40
C TYR A 84 -10.13 -4.76 -6.33
N LYS A 85 -11.01 -4.51 -7.29
CA LYS A 85 -11.28 -5.47 -8.37
C LYS A 85 -10.07 -5.61 -9.31
N ILE A 86 -9.40 -4.52 -9.60
CA ILE A 86 -8.15 -4.48 -10.35
C ILE A 86 -7.07 -3.96 -9.40
N PRO A 87 -6.02 -4.76 -9.07
CA PRO A 87 -4.99 -4.34 -8.11
C PRO A 87 -4.28 -3.05 -8.51
N MET A 88 -3.87 -2.25 -7.52
CA MET A 88 -3.01 -1.08 -7.68
C MET A 88 -1.54 -1.50 -7.52
N LEU A 89 -0.98 -2.10 -8.57
CA LEU A 89 0.38 -2.65 -8.54
C LEU A 89 1.45 -1.56 -8.37
N SER A 90 2.60 -1.95 -7.84
CA SER A 90 3.81 -1.13 -7.85
C SER A 90 4.41 -1.12 -9.26
N LEU A 91 5.39 -0.25 -9.53
CA LEU A 91 6.11 -0.23 -10.80
C LEU A 91 7.50 -0.87 -10.63
N GLY A 92 7.94 -1.62 -11.63
CA GLY A 92 9.33 -2.02 -11.76
C GLY A 92 10.24 -0.79 -11.79
N LYS A 93 11.45 -0.89 -11.24
CA LYS A 93 12.39 0.23 -11.08
C LYS A 93 13.60 0.02 -11.95
N THR A 94 14.10 1.12 -12.53
CA THR A 94 15.41 1.19 -13.16
C THR A 94 16.10 2.50 -12.82
N PHE A 95 17.43 2.50 -12.90
CA PHE A 95 18.28 3.65 -12.53
C PHE A 95 19.17 4.12 -13.67
N ASP A 96 19.25 3.35 -14.76
CA ASP A 96 20.13 3.66 -15.88
C ASP A 96 19.47 3.41 -17.25
N LYS A 97 20.17 3.88 -18.28
CA LYS A 97 19.74 3.77 -19.69
C LYS A 97 19.69 2.32 -20.17
N GLU A 98 20.65 1.51 -19.75
CA GLU A 98 20.79 0.13 -20.25
C GLU A 98 19.62 -0.72 -19.80
N ASP A 99 19.14 -0.53 -18.57
CA ASP A 99 17.95 -1.19 -18.05
C ASP A 99 16.69 -0.80 -18.83
N LEU A 100 16.54 0.47 -19.25
CA LEU A 100 15.43 0.90 -20.12
C LEU A 100 15.49 0.16 -21.47
N ILE A 101 16.68 0.03 -22.05
CA ILE A 101 16.87 -0.71 -23.31
C ILE A 101 16.57 -2.21 -23.10
N ASN A 102 16.96 -2.79 -21.96
CA ASN A 102 16.66 -4.17 -21.61
C ASN A 102 15.16 -4.39 -21.40
N PHE A 103 14.46 -3.42 -20.82
CA PHE A 103 13.01 -3.43 -20.72
C PHE A 103 12.36 -3.48 -22.12
N ASP A 104 12.76 -2.61 -23.05
CA ASP A 104 12.26 -2.59 -24.44
C ASP A 104 12.53 -3.93 -25.17
N ARG A 105 13.75 -4.47 -25.07
CA ARG A 105 14.08 -5.79 -25.63
C ARG A 105 13.19 -6.91 -25.10
N ARG A 106 12.92 -6.91 -23.79
CA ARG A 106 12.00 -7.87 -23.18
C ARG A 106 10.59 -7.69 -23.71
N VAL A 107 10.09 -6.45 -23.77
CA VAL A 107 8.76 -6.13 -24.28
C VAL A 107 8.59 -6.61 -25.72
N LYS A 108 9.54 -6.32 -26.61
CA LYS A 108 9.54 -6.75 -28.02
C LYS A 108 9.51 -8.28 -28.13
N ARG A 109 10.36 -8.96 -27.37
CA ARG A 109 10.42 -10.42 -27.36
C ARG A 109 9.12 -11.07 -26.88
N GLU A 110 8.52 -10.55 -25.78
CA GLU A 110 7.32 -11.13 -25.18
C GLU A 110 6.05 -10.76 -25.95
N SER A 111 5.98 -9.54 -26.52
CA SER A 111 4.85 -9.12 -27.34
C SER A 111 4.90 -9.65 -28.78
N GLY A 112 6.08 -9.93 -29.32
CA GLY A 112 6.29 -10.26 -30.73
C GLY A 112 6.13 -9.05 -31.66
N VAL A 113 6.24 -7.82 -31.14
CA VAL A 113 6.09 -6.57 -31.89
C VAL A 113 7.42 -5.82 -31.87
N ASP A 114 7.94 -5.46 -33.06
CA ASP A 114 9.25 -4.81 -33.17
C ASP A 114 9.22 -3.29 -32.89
N LYS A 115 8.09 -2.65 -33.17
CA LYS A 115 7.91 -1.19 -32.95
C LYS A 115 6.96 -0.98 -31.78
N ILE A 116 7.49 -0.46 -30.67
CA ILE A 116 6.75 -0.16 -29.47
C ILE A 116 6.79 1.34 -29.22
N GLY A 117 5.61 1.96 -29.17
CA GLY A 117 5.44 3.35 -28.71
C GLY A 117 5.19 3.40 -27.20
N TYR A 118 5.64 4.47 -26.59
CA TYR A 118 5.54 4.69 -25.14
C TYR A 118 4.89 6.03 -24.82
N VAL A 119 4.25 6.11 -23.67
CA VAL A 119 3.90 7.38 -23.03
C VAL A 119 4.76 7.54 -21.79
N THR A 120 5.46 8.67 -21.70
CA THR A 120 6.25 9.05 -20.52
C THR A 120 5.52 10.12 -19.73
N GLU A 121 5.60 10.04 -18.41
CA GLU A 121 5.05 11.03 -17.47
C GLU A 121 5.94 11.14 -16.24
N LEU A 122 5.92 12.30 -15.55
CA LEU A 122 6.65 12.46 -14.31
C LEU A 122 6.11 11.51 -13.23
N LYS A 123 7.00 10.84 -12.55
CA LYS A 123 6.70 10.05 -11.36
C LYS A 123 6.68 10.98 -10.14
N MET A 124 5.49 11.45 -9.80
CA MET A 124 5.29 12.32 -8.65
C MET A 124 5.51 11.56 -7.34
N ASP A 125 6.04 12.24 -6.34
CA ASP A 125 6.28 11.71 -5.01
C ASP A 125 5.20 12.18 -4.03
N GLY A 126 4.13 11.41 -3.92
CA GLY A 126 2.95 11.69 -3.12
C GLY A 126 2.35 10.44 -2.49
N LEU A 127 1.03 10.40 -2.41
CA LEU A 127 0.25 9.25 -1.98
C LEU A 127 -0.69 8.79 -3.10
N ALA A 128 -0.53 7.55 -3.55
CA ALA A 128 -1.41 6.96 -4.55
C ALA A 128 -2.81 6.73 -3.99
N ILE A 129 -3.82 7.20 -4.72
CA ILE A 129 -5.23 7.00 -4.43
C ILE A 129 -5.98 6.47 -5.64
N SER A 130 -7.12 5.86 -5.37
CA SER A 130 -8.12 5.47 -6.34
C SER A 130 -9.44 6.14 -6.00
N ILE A 131 -10.12 6.69 -7.01
CA ILE A 131 -11.42 7.36 -6.88
C ILE A 131 -12.40 6.69 -7.83
N ARG A 132 -13.46 6.11 -7.28
CA ARG A 132 -14.53 5.47 -8.04
C ARG A 132 -15.68 6.44 -8.26
N TYR A 133 -16.11 6.50 -9.52
CA TYR A 133 -17.30 7.20 -9.94
C TYR A 133 -18.32 6.19 -10.49
N GLU A 134 -19.59 6.43 -10.15
CA GLU A 134 -20.72 5.70 -10.73
C GLU A 134 -21.70 6.72 -11.29
N LYS A 135 -22.05 6.54 -12.57
CA LYS A 135 -22.90 7.50 -13.33
C LYS A 135 -22.40 8.95 -13.19
N GLY A 136 -21.08 9.11 -13.18
CA GLY A 136 -20.40 10.38 -13.05
C GLY A 136 -20.28 10.96 -11.64
N MET A 137 -20.86 10.34 -10.62
CA MET A 137 -20.82 10.80 -9.23
C MET A 137 -19.70 10.11 -8.45
N LEU A 138 -18.93 10.86 -7.64
CA LEU A 138 -17.90 10.32 -6.76
C LEU A 138 -18.56 9.51 -5.63
N VAL A 139 -18.34 8.18 -5.63
CA VAL A 139 -18.91 7.28 -4.64
C VAL A 139 -17.88 6.74 -3.64
N LEU A 140 -16.62 6.59 -4.04
CA LEU A 140 -15.59 6.00 -3.19
C LEU A 140 -14.22 6.62 -3.48
N GLY A 141 -13.49 7.00 -2.44
CA GLY A 141 -12.08 7.35 -2.47
C GLY A 141 -11.28 6.41 -1.56
N SER A 142 -10.14 5.91 -2.01
CA SER A 142 -9.35 4.95 -1.26
C SER A 142 -7.85 5.10 -1.46
N THR A 143 -7.05 4.78 -0.44
CA THR A 143 -5.59 4.72 -0.53
C THR A 143 -5.16 3.42 -1.18
N ARG A 144 -3.97 3.39 -1.82
CA ARG A 144 -3.44 2.17 -2.45
C ARG A 144 -3.32 0.99 -1.48
N GLY A 145 -2.99 1.24 -0.19
CA GLY A 145 -2.71 0.19 0.77
C GLY A 145 -1.58 -0.73 0.32
N ASP A 146 -1.83 -2.05 0.35
CA ASP A 146 -0.90 -3.08 -0.15
C ASP A 146 -1.04 -3.37 -1.66
N GLY A 147 -1.92 -2.64 -2.33
CA GLY A 147 -2.25 -2.80 -3.75
C GLY A 147 -3.45 -3.72 -4.01
N ILE A 148 -3.84 -4.56 -3.07
CA ILE A 148 -5.04 -5.41 -3.14
C ILE A 148 -6.13 -4.81 -2.27
N LYS A 149 -5.76 -4.30 -1.08
CA LYS A 149 -6.66 -3.67 -0.10
C LYS A 149 -6.15 -2.28 0.25
N GLY A 150 -7.06 -1.33 0.33
CA GLY A 150 -6.81 0.05 0.73
C GLY A 150 -7.72 0.53 1.84
N GLU A 151 -7.46 1.73 2.35
CA GLU A 151 -8.30 2.38 3.35
C GLU A 151 -9.30 3.31 2.65
N GLU A 152 -10.57 3.25 3.03
CA GLU A 152 -11.60 4.17 2.55
C GLU A 152 -11.37 5.56 3.13
N VAL A 153 -11.11 6.53 2.27
CA VAL A 153 -10.83 7.94 2.61
C VAL A 153 -11.75 8.90 1.85
N THR A 154 -12.95 8.46 1.51
CA THR A 154 -13.92 9.21 0.69
C THR A 154 -14.17 10.62 1.21
N PRO A 155 -14.44 10.87 2.53
CA PRO A 155 -14.67 12.21 3.04
C PRO A 155 -13.46 13.13 2.85
N ASN A 156 -12.24 12.60 2.96
CA ASN A 156 -11.00 13.34 2.80
C ASN A 156 -10.75 13.68 1.32
N VAL A 157 -10.96 12.71 0.41
CA VAL A 157 -10.82 12.90 -1.04
C VAL A 157 -11.79 13.97 -1.55
N LYS A 158 -13.03 13.98 -1.05
CA LYS A 158 -14.04 15.01 -1.41
C LYS A 158 -13.59 16.44 -1.07
N THR A 159 -12.64 16.63 -0.13
CA THR A 159 -12.11 17.96 0.22
C THR A 159 -11.03 18.47 -0.72
N ILE A 160 -10.45 17.62 -1.57
CA ILE A 160 -9.41 18.02 -2.53
C ILE A 160 -10.05 18.85 -3.64
N LYS A 161 -9.58 20.09 -3.77
CA LYS A 161 -10.24 21.10 -4.61
C LYS A 161 -10.31 20.75 -6.09
N ASN A 162 -9.25 20.15 -6.65
CA ASN A 162 -9.20 19.74 -8.05
C ASN A 162 -9.74 18.32 -8.32
N VAL A 163 -10.34 17.66 -7.34
CA VAL A 163 -11.09 16.42 -7.56
C VAL A 163 -12.55 16.76 -7.83
N PRO A 164 -13.10 16.42 -9.02
CA PRO A 164 -14.50 16.67 -9.30
C PRO A 164 -15.41 15.76 -8.46
N LEU A 165 -16.44 16.32 -7.81
CA LEU A 165 -17.48 15.51 -7.13
C LEU A 165 -18.41 14.85 -8.17
N LYS A 166 -18.54 15.49 -9.33
CA LYS A 166 -19.25 15.00 -10.51
C LYS A 166 -18.36 15.20 -11.74
N LEU A 167 -18.21 14.14 -12.53
CA LEU A 167 -17.44 14.19 -13.77
C LEU A 167 -18.02 15.18 -14.77
N MET A 168 -17.15 15.78 -15.57
CA MET A 168 -17.49 16.72 -16.63
C MET A 168 -17.72 16.00 -17.96
N GLY A 169 -18.43 16.66 -18.89
CA GLY A 169 -18.69 16.15 -20.25
C GLY A 169 -19.95 15.31 -20.36
N ASP A 170 -20.31 14.95 -21.60
CA ASP A 170 -21.57 14.24 -21.95
C ASP A 170 -21.36 12.72 -22.03
N ASP A 171 -20.14 12.25 -22.34
CA ASP A 171 -19.78 10.83 -22.48
C ASP A 171 -19.38 10.23 -21.12
N ILE A 172 -20.26 10.29 -20.12
CA ILE A 172 -19.99 9.80 -18.78
C ILE A 172 -20.10 8.27 -18.76
N LEU A 173 -19.02 7.61 -18.34
CA LEU A 173 -19.00 6.16 -18.15
C LEU A 173 -19.90 5.75 -16.98
N GLU A 174 -20.56 4.61 -17.08
CA GLU A 174 -21.40 4.10 -15.99
C GLU A 174 -20.58 3.84 -14.73
N VAL A 175 -19.38 3.29 -14.89
CA VAL A 175 -18.39 3.12 -13.84
C VAL A 175 -17.03 3.52 -14.36
N ILE A 176 -16.28 4.31 -13.58
CA ILE A 176 -14.85 4.56 -13.80
C ILE A 176 -14.12 4.71 -12.47
N GLU A 177 -13.01 4.01 -12.34
CA GLU A 177 -12.05 4.14 -11.25
C GLU A 177 -10.84 4.93 -11.75
N VAL A 178 -10.69 6.18 -11.29
CA VAL A 178 -9.57 7.05 -11.64
C VAL A 178 -8.45 6.89 -10.62
N ARG A 179 -7.23 6.65 -11.10
CA ARG A 179 -6.03 6.51 -10.28
C ARG A 179 -5.11 7.68 -10.44
N GLY A 180 -4.56 8.16 -9.33
CA GLY A 180 -3.68 9.31 -9.33
C GLY A 180 -2.85 9.41 -8.07
N GLU A 181 -1.99 10.42 -8.04
CA GLU A 181 -1.15 10.74 -6.90
C GLU A 181 -1.67 12.02 -6.22
N VAL A 182 -1.87 11.96 -4.91
CA VAL A 182 -2.13 13.15 -4.08
C VAL A 182 -0.80 13.74 -3.68
N ILE A 183 -0.60 14.99 -4.04
CA ILE A 183 0.61 15.77 -3.79
C ILE A 183 0.30 17.05 -3.03
N ILE A 184 1.34 17.66 -2.48
CA ILE A 184 1.34 19.04 -2.01
C ILE A 184 2.46 19.78 -2.74
N TYR A 185 2.19 20.99 -3.23
CA TYR A 185 3.22 21.80 -3.87
C TYR A 185 4.27 22.28 -2.85
N LYS A 186 5.52 22.42 -3.28
CA LYS A 186 6.66 22.83 -2.44
C LYS A 186 6.34 24.09 -1.61
N LYS A 187 5.77 25.12 -2.23
CA LYS A 187 5.36 26.37 -1.56
C LYS A 187 4.33 26.13 -0.44
N ASP A 188 3.33 25.29 -0.71
CA ASP A 188 2.28 25.00 0.26
C ASP A 188 2.76 24.09 1.40
N PHE A 189 3.72 23.21 1.11
CA PHE A 189 4.41 22.40 2.11
C PHE A 189 5.22 23.26 3.09
N GLU A 190 5.99 24.23 2.58
CA GLU A 190 6.73 25.16 3.40
C GLU A 190 5.81 25.98 4.31
N GLU A 191 4.70 26.49 3.77
CA GLU A 191 3.72 27.23 4.55
C GLU A 191 3.06 26.36 5.62
N LEU A 192 2.71 25.12 5.27
CA LEU A 192 2.15 24.15 6.21
C LEU A 192 3.12 23.90 7.38
N ASN A 193 4.39 23.65 7.09
CA ASN A 193 5.39 23.43 8.14
C ASN A 193 5.65 24.69 8.98
N ARG A 194 5.61 25.89 8.39
CA ARG A 194 5.71 27.15 9.14
C ARG A 194 4.55 27.33 10.12
N GLN A 195 3.34 26.96 9.73
CA GLN A 195 2.16 27.00 10.61
C GLN A 195 2.28 25.98 11.74
N ARG A 196 2.73 24.76 11.46
CA ARG A 196 2.95 23.71 12.45
C ARG A 196 4.02 24.11 13.48
N ASP A 197 5.11 24.72 13.03
CA ASP A 197 6.18 25.22 13.91
C ASP A 197 5.65 26.29 14.88
N LYS A 198 4.86 27.26 14.38
CA LYS A 198 4.19 28.26 15.22
C LYS A 198 3.26 27.65 16.27
N ASN A 199 2.65 26.51 15.96
CA ASN A 199 1.74 25.80 16.86
C ASN A 199 2.48 24.82 17.78
N GLY A 200 3.81 24.69 17.69
CA GLY A 200 4.61 23.71 18.44
C GLY A 200 4.35 22.25 18.05
N GLU A 201 3.87 22.01 16.83
CA GLU A 201 3.61 20.70 16.30
C GLU A 201 4.84 20.12 15.60
N HIS A 202 4.94 18.77 15.52
CA HIS A 202 5.99 18.12 14.75
C HIS A 202 5.89 18.46 13.26
N LEU A 203 7.00 18.87 12.65
CA LEU A 203 7.07 19.18 11.24
C LEU A 203 6.96 17.90 10.39
N PHE A 204 6.39 18.02 9.21
CA PHE A 204 6.49 16.95 8.22
C PHE A 204 7.88 16.93 7.59
N ALA A 205 8.43 15.74 7.42
CA ALA A 205 9.79 15.57 6.90
C ALA A 205 9.91 15.93 5.41
N ASN A 206 8.86 15.67 4.63
CA ASN A 206 8.82 15.92 3.18
C ASN A 206 7.37 16.05 2.68
N PRO A 207 7.15 16.54 1.45
CA PRO A 207 5.83 16.68 0.83
C PRO A 207 5.01 15.38 0.76
N ARG A 208 5.67 14.23 0.51
CA ARG A 208 5.02 12.92 0.50
C ARG A 208 4.41 12.57 1.85
N ASN A 209 5.18 12.73 2.94
CA ASN A 209 4.68 12.46 4.29
C ASN A 209 3.56 13.43 4.68
N ALA A 210 3.63 14.68 4.23
CA ALA A 210 2.58 15.66 4.43
C ALA A 210 1.29 15.26 3.70
N SER A 211 1.38 14.83 2.44
CA SER A 211 0.24 14.35 1.64
C SER A 211 -0.40 13.12 2.30
N ALA A 212 0.41 12.10 2.61
CA ALA A 212 -0.06 10.86 3.23
C ALA A 212 -0.71 11.10 4.60
N GLY A 213 -0.06 11.92 5.46
CA GLY A 213 -0.58 12.26 6.78
C GLY A 213 -1.83 13.15 6.72
N SER A 214 -2.02 13.93 5.65
CA SER A 214 -3.20 14.77 5.45
C SER A 214 -4.41 13.99 4.98
N ILE A 215 -4.24 13.05 4.04
CA ILE A 215 -5.34 12.20 3.54
C ILE A 215 -5.84 11.21 4.60
N ARG A 216 -5.00 10.81 5.53
CA ARG A 216 -5.32 9.85 6.58
C ARG A 216 -5.74 10.51 7.90
N GLN A 217 -6.35 11.70 7.84
CA GLN A 217 -6.97 12.33 9.00
C GLN A 217 -8.38 11.75 9.24
N LEU A 218 -8.70 11.44 10.47
CA LEU A 218 -10.05 11.00 10.85
C LEU A 218 -11.06 12.15 10.72
N ASP A 219 -10.64 13.37 10.99
CA ASP A 219 -11.42 14.58 10.74
C ASP A 219 -11.05 15.18 9.37
N SER A 220 -11.94 15.05 8.41
CA SER A 220 -11.76 15.58 7.06
C SER A 220 -11.71 17.12 6.98
N LYS A 221 -12.13 17.84 8.03
CA LYS A 221 -11.94 19.30 8.14
C LYS A 221 -10.47 19.67 8.21
N ILE A 222 -9.64 18.82 8.85
CA ILE A 222 -8.19 19.00 8.87
C ILE A 222 -7.62 18.81 7.45
N THR A 223 -8.11 17.83 6.72
CA THR A 223 -7.71 17.60 5.31
C THR A 223 -8.11 18.80 4.44
N ALA A 224 -9.31 19.35 4.62
CA ALA A 224 -9.82 20.50 3.86
C ALA A 224 -8.95 21.77 4.02
N GLN A 225 -8.27 21.93 5.16
CA GLN A 225 -7.33 23.04 5.42
C GLN A 225 -5.98 22.83 4.74
N ARG A 226 -5.69 21.61 4.22
CA ARG A 226 -4.45 21.31 3.53
C ARG A 226 -4.63 21.57 2.02
N LYS A 227 -3.66 22.22 1.41
CA LYS A 227 -3.70 22.49 -0.03
C LYS A 227 -3.20 21.27 -0.81
N LEU A 228 -4.01 20.21 -0.81
CA LEU A 228 -3.73 18.98 -1.54
C LEU A 228 -4.20 19.08 -2.99
N HIS A 229 -3.46 18.45 -3.89
CA HIS A 229 -3.79 18.31 -5.30
C HIS A 229 -3.71 16.85 -5.71
N MET A 230 -4.66 16.41 -6.55
CA MET A 230 -4.64 15.09 -7.15
C MET A 230 -4.26 15.20 -8.63
N ILE A 231 -3.24 14.46 -9.05
CA ILE A 231 -2.81 14.35 -10.44
C ILE A 231 -3.12 12.94 -10.92
N ALA A 232 -4.04 12.82 -11.87
CA ALA A 232 -4.46 11.54 -12.41
C ALA A 232 -3.41 11.00 -13.41
N TYR A 233 -3.18 9.67 -13.39
CA TYR A 233 -2.22 9.01 -14.27
C TYR A 233 -2.76 7.74 -14.94
N GLY A 234 -3.99 7.34 -14.64
CA GLY A 234 -4.55 6.15 -15.23
C GLY A 234 -5.92 5.78 -14.65
N VAL A 235 -6.43 4.65 -15.10
CA VAL A 235 -7.72 4.11 -14.71
C VAL A 235 -7.57 2.69 -14.14
N GLY A 236 -8.50 2.32 -13.26
CA GLY A 236 -8.68 0.96 -12.78
C GLY A 236 -9.85 0.28 -13.49
N GLU A 237 -10.92 -0.04 -12.73
CA GLU A 237 -12.16 -0.56 -13.32
C GLU A 237 -12.90 0.53 -14.10
N PHE A 238 -13.37 0.19 -15.29
CA PHE A 238 -14.25 1.05 -16.08
C PHE A 238 -15.20 0.22 -16.94
N SER A 239 -16.33 0.83 -17.38
CA SER A 239 -17.34 0.19 -18.20
C SER A 239 -17.84 1.11 -19.30
N GLY A 240 -18.30 0.53 -20.42
CA GLY A 240 -18.97 1.27 -21.49
C GLY A 240 -18.05 1.96 -22.51
N LYS A 241 -16.71 1.77 -22.40
CA LYS A 241 -15.73 2.30 -23.37
C LYS A 241 -14.55 1.36 -23.51
N GLU A 242 -14.00 1.26 -24.70
CA GLU A 242 -12.70 0.61 -24.95
C GLU A 242 -11.65 1.68 -25.26
N PHE A 243 -10.53 1.61 -24.58
CA PHE A 243 -9.34 2.41 -24.88
C PHE A 243 -8.38 1.57 -25.71
N LYS A 244 -7.82 2.16 -26.74
CA LYS A 244 -6.81 1.54 -27.60
C LYS A 244 -5.40 1.94 -27.20
N THR A 245 -5.25 3.13 -26.64
CA THR A 245 -3.94 3.68 -26.28
C THR A 245 -3.93 4.27 -24.86
N GLN A 246 -2.75 4.31 -24.26
CA GLN A 246 -2.52 5.00 -22.98
C GLN A 246 -2.79 6.50 -23.11
N LEU A 247 -2.48 7.08 -24.27
CA LEU A 247 -2.75 8.49 -24.55
C LEU A 247 -4.26 8.79 -24.52
N GLU A 248 -5.11 7.92 -25.10
CA GLU A 248 -6.57 8.07 -25.04
C GLU A 248 -7.09 8.04 -23.58
N ILE A 249 -6.44 7.29 -22.68
CA ILE A 249 -6.79 7.30 -21.25
C ILE A 249 -6.48 8.67 -20.66
N ILE A 250 -5.29 9.25 -20.92
CA ILE A 250 -4.91 10.57 -20.43
C ILE A 250 -5.87 11.65 -20.96
N GLU A 251 -6.18 11.63 -22.25
CA GLU A 251 -7.12 12.56 -22.87
C GLU A 251 -8.54 12.44 -22.29
N CYS A 252 -8.96 11.21 -22.01
CA CYS A 252 -10.23 10.96 -21.32
C CYS A 252 -10.24 11.57 -19.92
N LEU A 253 -9.16 11.38 -19.13
CA LEU A 253 -9.05 11.94 -17.79
C LEU A 253 -9.13 13.47 -17.81
N ILE A 254 -8.49 14.13 -18.78
CA ILE A 254 -8.59 15.59 -18.97
C ILE A 254 -10.03 15.97 -19.30
N LYS A 255 -10.68 15.26 -20.25
CA LYS A 255 -12.05 15.56 -20.71
C LYS A 255 -13.07 15.43 -19.58
N ILE A 256 -12.89 14.50 -18.66
CA ILE A 256 -13.81 14.31 -17.52
C ILE A 256 -13.48 15.19 -16.30
N GLY A 257 -12.50 16.11 -16.42
CA GLY A 257 -12.24 17.17 -15.44
C GLY A 257 -11.08 16.92 -14.47
N PHE A 258 -10.19 15.95 -14.73
CA PHE A 258 -9.02 15.72 -13.91
C PHE A 258 -7.79 16.49 -14.38
N SER A 259 -6.98 16.93 -13.40
CA SER A 259 -5.60 17.34 -13.67
C SER A 259 -4.75 16.11 -13.97
N VAL A 260 -3.98 16.16 -15.03
CA VAL A 260 -2.92 15.19 -15.37
C VAL A 260 -1.56 15.90 -15.34
N SER A 261 -0.46 15.16 -15.37
CA SER A 261 0.87 15.77 -15.50
C SER A 261 0.95 16.58 -16.80
N SER A 262 1.35 17.85 -16.72
CA SER A 262 1.58 18.69 -17.92
C SER A 262 2.79 18.22 -18.75
N GLU A 263 3.62 17.39 -18.18
CA GLU A 263 4.87 16.90 -18.76
C GLU A 263 4.74 15.47 -19.32
N TYR A 264 3.54 15.00 -19.71
CA TYR A 264 3.45 13.73 -20.43
C TYR A 264 3.88 13.90 -21.90
N ALA A 265 4.46 12.86 -22.48
CA ALA A 265 4.88 12.84 -23.87
C ALA A 265 4.70 11.46 -24.51
N LEU A 266 4.24 11.44 -25.76
CA LEU A 266 4.26 10.27 -26.63
C LEU A 266 5.68 10.12 -27.20
N CYS A 267 6.26 8.92 -27.08
CA CYS A 267 7.56 8.52 -27.59
C CYS A 267 7.36 7.37 -28.59
N GLU A 268 7.97 7.46 -29.77
CA GLU A 268 7.83 6.44 -30.82
C GLU A 268 8.69 5.18 -30.53
N ASN A 269 9.72 5.34 -29.72
CA ASN A 269 10.68 4.29 -29.41
C ASN A 269 11.36 4.51 -28.05
N ILE A 270 12.22 3.57 -27.63
CA ILE A 270 12.90 3.62 -26.33
C ILE A 270 13.98 4.71 -26.27
N ASP A 271 14.58 5.09 -27.39
CA ASP A 271 15.61 6.13 -27.39
C ASP A 271 15.00 7.49 -27.03
N GLU A 272 13.82 7.80 -27.55
CA GLU A 272 13.06 8.99 -27.12
C GLU A 272 12.64 8.93 -25.65
N VAL A 273 12.30 7.76 -25.12
CA VAL A 273 12.05 7.59 -23.68
C VAL A 273 13.31 7.95 -22.87
N VAL A 274 14.49 7.50 -23.30
CA VAL A 274 15.75 7.84 -22.65
C VAL A 274 16.02 9.35 -22.68
N GLU A 275 15.84 9.99 -23.84
CA GLU A 275 15.99 11.44 -23.96
C GLU A 275 15.06 12.21 -23.05
N ARG A 276 13.79 11.75 -22.93
CA ARG A 276 12.82 12.32 -21.99
C ARG A 276 13.21 12.12 -20.52
N CYS A 277 13.73 10.95 -20.16
CA CYS A 277 14.22 10.71 -18.81
C CYS A 277 15.37 11.67 -18.44
N GLU A 278 16.31 11.89 -19.36
CA GLU A 278 17.39 12.85 -19.18
C GLU A 278 16.88 14.30 -19.09
N TYR A 279 15.95 14.67 -19.94
CA TYR A 279 15.32 15.99 -19.94
C TYR A 279 14.64 16.28 -18.59
N TYR A 280 13.80 15.39 -18.11
CA TYR A 280 13.12 15.54 -16.82
C TYR A 280 14.08 15.52 -15.64
N SER A 281 15.13 14.68 -15.68
CA SER A 281 16.13 14.60 -14.63
C SER A 281 16.89 15.93 -14.45
N ARG A 282 17.24 16.60 -15.55
CA ARG A 282 17.92 17.92 -15.51
C ARG A 282 17.03 19.01 -14.93
N ARG A 283 15.72 18.91 -15.11
CA ARG A 283 14.74 19.92 -14.69
C ARG A 283 13.99 19.58 -13.40
N ARG A 284 14.40 18.53 -12.69
CA ARG A 284 13.68 18.03 -11.50
C ARG A 284 13.43 19.08 -10.41
N THR A 285 14.32 20.09 -10.30
CA THR A 285 14.21 21.19 -9.33
C THR A 285 13.22 22.27 -9.75
N ASP A 286 12.90 22.37 -11.05
CA ASP A 286 12.06 23.41 -11.63
C ASP A 286 10.56 23.14 -11.35
N TYR A 287 10.22 21.89 -11.08
CA TYR A 287 8.83 21.51 -10.84
C TYR A 287 8.33 22.02 -9.48
N PRO A 288 7.09 22.51 -9.43
CA PRO A 288 6.50 23.03 -8.19
C PRO A 288 6.17 21.93 -7.16
N PHE A 289 6.35 20.66 -7.51
CA PHE A 289 6.16 19.47 -6.68
C PHE A 289 7.39 18.57 -6.70
N GLU A 290 7.44 17.59 -5.81
CA GLU A 290 8.51 16.59 -5.80
C GLU A 290 8.19 15.46 -6.79
N ALA A 291 9.20 15.10 -7.60
CA ALA A 291 9.16 13.96 -8.49
C ALA A 291 10.43 13.12 -8.31
N ASP A 292 10.28 11.81 -8.22
CA ASP A 292 11.37 10.87 -7.95
C ASP A 292 11.83 10.11 -9.20
N GLY A 293 11.22 10.41 -10.37
CA GLY A 293 11.54 9.74 -11.62
C GLY A 293 10.58 10.04 -12.78
N VAL A 294 10.62 9.14 -13.74
CA VAL A 294 9.76 9.14 -14.94
C VAL A 294 9.12 7.76 -15.05
N VAL A 295 7.84 7.70 -15.35
CA VAL A 295 7.15 6.45 -15.70
C VAL A 295 7.06 6.36 -17.21
N ALA A 296 7.53 5.26 -17.79
CA ALA A 296 7.31 4.90 -19.18
C ALA A 296 6.30 3.75 -19.23
N LYS A 297 5.22 3.95 -19.98
CA LYS A 297 4.14 2.99 -20.21
C LYS A 297 4.05 2.68 -21.70
N ILE A 298 3.83 1.44 -22.07
CA ILE A 298 3.54 1.09 -23.47
C ILE A 298 2.24 1.79 -23.87
N ASN A 299 2.25 2.44 -25.03
CA ASN A 299 1.07 3.20 -25.48
C ASN A 299 -0.08 2.30 -25.94
N ASP A 300 0.20 1.14 -26.54
CA ASP A 300 -0.80 0.19 -27.06
C ASP A 300 -1.38 -0.66 -25.93
N ILE A 301 -2.70 -0.57 -25.70
CA ILE A 301 -3.42 -1.27 -24.63
C ILE A 301 -3.52 -2.78 -24.87
N ASP A 302 -3.57 -3.24 -26.12
CA ASP A 302 -3.64 -4.67 -26.40
C ASP A 302 -2.28 -5.34 -26.12
N ILE A 303 -1.17 -4.64 -26.37
CA ILE A 303 0.16 -5.07 -25.95
C ILE A 303 0.25 -5.10 -24.43
N GLN A 304 -0.27 -4.07 -23.71
CA GLN A 304 -0.32 -4.08 -22.25
C GLN A 304 -1.07 -5.31 -21.70
N LYS A 305 -2.26 -5.61 -22.25
CA LYS A 305 -3.05 -6.79 -21.88
C LYS A 305 -2.31 -8.11 -22.15
N LYS A 306 -1.62 -8.22 -23.30
CA LYS A 306 -0.85 -9.40 -23.68
C LYS A 306 0.30 -9.67 -22.71
N LEU A 307 1.04 -8.65 -22.32
CA LEU A 307 2.17 -8.74 -21.39
C LEU A 307 1.72 -9.02 -19.94
N GLY A 308 0.56 -8.49 -19.57
CA GLY A 308 -0.01 -8.66 -18.24
C GLY A 308 0.85 -8.07 -17.12
N ALA A 309 0.81 -8.74 -15.96
CA ALA A 309 1.51 -8.30 -14.75
C ALA A 309 2.04 -9.51 -13.97
N THR A 310 3.04 -9.26 -13.13
CA THR A 310 3.44 -10.18 -12.05
C THR A 310 2.50 -9.98 -10.84
N SER A 311 2.76 -10.67 -9.74
CA SER A 311 2.03 -10.43 -8.49
C SER A 311 2.26 -9.04 -7.90
N HIS A 312 3.27 -8.30 -8.34
CA HIS A 312 3.70 -7.05 -7.73
C HIS A 312 3.77 -5.87 -8.70
N GLU A 313 4.01 -6.11 -10.01
CA GLU A 313 4.25 -5.05 -10.98
C GLU A 313 3.73 -5.39 -12.38
N PRO A 314 3.26 -4.40 -13.16
CA PRO A 314 2.91 -4.57 -14.56
C PRO A 314 4.16 -4.80 -15.41
N ARG A 315 4.07 -5.68 -16.42
CA ARG A 315 5.18 -5.95 -17.34
C ARG A 315 5.32 -4.92 -18.46
N TRP A 316 4.31 -4.06 -18.60
CA TRP A 316 4.17 -3.05 -19.66
C TRP A 316 4.54 -1.63 -19.23
N ALA A 317 4.93 -1.43 -17.97
CA ALA A 317 5.36 -0.14 -17.46
C ALA A 317 6.62 -0.28 -16.61
N ILE A 318 7.45 0.78 -16.61
CA ILE A 318 8.67 0.85 -15.83
C ILE A 318 8.88 2.27 -15.29
N ALA A 319 9.44 2.39 -14.10
CA ALA A 319 9.79 3.65 -13.47
C ALA A 319 11.30 3.86 -13.52
N TYR A 320 11.76 4.81 -14.34
CA TYR A 320 13.12 5.32 -14.30
C TYR A 320 13.26 6.30 -13.14
N LYS A 321 14.12 5.97 -12.18
CA LYS A 321 14.37 6.79 -11.00
C LYS A 321 15.48 7.81 -11.29
N PHE A 322 15.23 9.05 -10.87
CA PHE A 322 16.28 10.07 -10.94
C PHE A 322 17.47 9.66 -10.07
N PRO A 323 18.70 10.04 -10.46
CA PRO A 323 19.87 9.85 -9.61
C PRO A 323 19.61 10.43 -8.21
N ALA A 324 19.85 9.60 -7.19
CA ALA A 324 19.67 10.03 -5.81
C ALA A 324 20.60 11.22 -5.47
N GLU A 325 20.12 12.09 -4.61
CA GLU A 325 20.95 13.19 -4.10
C GLU A 325 22.09 12.63 -3.26
N GLU A 326 23.32 13.00 -3.60
CA GLU A 326 24.52 12.62 -2.87
C GLU A 326 25.02 13.80 -2.04
N LYS A 327 25.39 13.53 -0.78
CA LYS A 327 25.98 14.51 0.13
C LYS A 327 27.24 13.96 0.78
N GLU A 328 28.18 14.86 0.99
CA GLU A 328 29.38 14.58 1.77
C GLU A 328 29.10 14.76 3.26
N THR A 329 29.67 13.85 4.09
CA THR A 329 29.63 13.94 5.55
C THR A 329 30.85 13.22 6.16
N ILE A 330 31.00 13.28 7.49
CA ILE A 330 32.12 12.68 8.21
C ILE A 330 31.60 11.56 9.13
N VAL A 331 32.24 10.39 9.06
CA VAL A 331 31.94 9.25 9.95
C VAL A 331 32.45 9.57 11.36
N ARG A 332 31.54 9.55 12.33
CA ARG A 332 31.85 9.79 13.75
C ARG A 332 32.04 8.51 14.51
N ASP A 333 31.32 7.45 14.11
CA ASP A 333 31.41 6.14 14.74
C ASP A 333 30.89 5.05 13.81
N ILE A 334 31.24 3.79 14.06
CA ILE A 334 30.67 2.62 13.40
C ILE A 334 30.19 1.68 14.49
N ILE A 335 28.91 1.57 14.68
CA ILE A 335 28.29 0.70 15.69
C ILE A 335 27.79 -0.61 15.06
N VAL A 336 27.57 -1.63 15.89
CA VAL A 336 27.04 -2.92 15.42
C VAL A 336 25.63 -3.14 16.01
N ASN A 337 24.64 -3.25 15.12
CA ASN A 337 23.30 -3.65 15.48
C ASN A 337 23.14 -5.16 15.33
N ILE A 338 22.27 -5.76 16.17
CA ILE A 338 22.00 -7.19 16.19
C ILE A 338 20.57 -7.42 15.70
N GLY A 339 20.42 -8.11 14.58
CA GLY A 339 19.12 -8.46 14.03
C GLY A 339 18.47 -9.68 14.73
N ARG A 340 17.23 -9.98 14.40
CA ARG A 340 16.44 -11.09 14.98
C ARG A 340 17.08 -12.48 14.84
N THR A 341 17.87 -12.68 13.79
CA THR A 341 18.61 -13.94 13.52
C THR A 341 20.01 -13.95 14.09
N GLY A 342 20.35 -12.96 14.92
CA GLY A 342 21.68 -12.78 15.48
C GLY A 342 22.68 -12.09 14.56
N ALA A 343 22.32 -11.75 13.33
CA ALA A 343 23.21 -11.09 12.38
C ALA A 343 23.73 -9.76 12.94
N LEU A 344 25.04 -9.58 12.94
CA LEU A 344 25.74 -8.36 13.31
C LEU A 344 25.80 -7.47 12.08
N THR A 345 25.08 -6.34 12.13
CA THR A 345 25.03 -5.37 11.02
C THR A 345 25.76 -4.10 11.42
N PRO A 346 26.89 -3.76 10.77
CA PRO A 346 27.59 -2.51 11.01
C PRO A 346 26.78 -1.34 10.45
N VAL A 347 26.76 -0.22 11.19
CA VAL A 347 26.03 1.00 10.88
C VAL A 347 26.96 2.19 11.10
N ALA A 348 27.21 2.97 10.05
CA ALA A 348 27.93 4.22 10.15
C ALA A 348 27.08 5.30 10.80
N ILE A 349 27.61 5.96 11.81
CA ILE A 349 27.09 7.18 12.44
C ILE A 349 27.90 8.34 11.90
N PHE A 350 27.25 9.37 11.38
CA PHE A 350 27.93 10.50 10.75
C PHE A 350 27.25 11.83 11.09
N ASP A 351 27.89 12.94 10.76
CA ASP A 351 27.32 14.27 10.97
C ASP A 351 26.01 14.39 10.20
N PRO A 352 24.95 14.93 10.83
CA PRO A 352 23.64 15.02 10.19
C PRO A 352 23.70 15.79 8.87
N VAL A 353 23.14 15.20 7.80
CA VAL A 353 23.02 15.84 6.48
C VAL A 353 21.57 15.79 6.02
N ASN A 354 21.14 16.82 5.28
CA ASN A 354 19.82 16.80 4.64
C ASN A 354 19.92 16.08 3.30
N LEU A 355 19.18 15.00 3.15
CA LEU A 355 19.04 14.23 1.91
C LEU A 355 17.55 14.15 1.55
N GLU A 356 17.19 14.65 0.38
CA GLU A 356 15.81 14.60 -0.13
C GLU A 356 14.79 15.02 0.95
N GLY A 357 15.02 16.19 1.56
CA GLY A 357 14.13 16.80 2.56
C GLY A 357 14.09 16.14 3.94
N SER A 358 14.94 15.14 4.23
CA SER A 358 15.04 14.58 5.58
C SER A 358 16.47 14.60 6.11
N THR A 359 16.63 14.85 7.41
CA THR A 359 17.92 14.82 8.10
C THR A 359 18.31 13.37 8.39
N VAL A 360 19.46 12.95 7.87
CA VAL A 360 20.01 11.61 8.00
C VAL A 360 21.33 11.70 8.75
N SER A 361 21.56 10.81 9.72
CA SER A 361 22.78 10.72 10.51
C SER A 361 23.31 9.29 10.68
N ARG A 362 22.66 8.32 10.02
CA ARG A 362 23.02 6.90 10.09
C ARG A 362 22.80 6.23 8.74
N ALA A 363 23.70 5.31 8.37
CA ALA A 363 23.55 4.47 7.19
C ALA A 363 24.02 3.04 7.47
N THR A 364 23.32 2.05 6.92
CA THR A 364 23.77 0.66 7.01
C THR A 364 25.03 0.44 6.19
N LEU A 365 25.95 -0.36 6.72
CA LEU A 365 27.11 -0.89 6.01
C LEU A 365 26.91 -2.37 5.65
N HIS A 366 25.67 -2.88 5.76
CA HIS A 366 25.21 -4.21 5.41
C HIS A 366 25.92 -5.34 6.15
N ASN A 367 27.21 -5.55 5.92
CA ASN A 367 28.01 -6.62 6.51
C ASN A 367 29.51 -6.25 6.53
N GLU A 368 30.34 -7.14 7.09
CA GLU A 368 31.80 -6.96 7.17
C GLU A 368 32.47 -6.85 5.79
N ASP A 369 31.98 -7.59 4.79
CA ASP A 369 32.56 -7.56 3.45
C ASP A 369 32.37 -6.19 2.79
N GLN A 370 31.21 -5.57 2.99
CA GLN A 370 30.93 -4.21 2.52
C GLN A 370 31.84 -3.18 3.21
N VAL A 371 32.08 -3.33 4.52
CA VAL A 371 33.01 -2.46 5.26
C VAL A 371 34.41 -2.57 4.68
N LYS A 372 34.90 -3.79 4.42
CA LYS A 372 36.19 -4.05 3.79
C LYS A 372 36.27 -3.53 2.36
N MET A 373 35.21 -3.72 1.58
CA MET A 373 35.15 -3.25 0.20
C MET A 373 35.20 -1.71 0.10
N LEU A 374 34.53 -1.02 1.03
CA LEU A 374 34.54 0.44 1.11
C LEU A 374 35.83 0.98 1.74
N ASP A 375 36.59 0.16 2.47
CA ASP A 375 37.72 0.57 3.36
C ASP A 375 37.31 1.76 4.27
N ILE A 376 36.06 1.70 4.78
CA ILE A 376 35.52 2.80 5.59
C ILE A 376 36.08 2.78 7.00
N ARG A 377 36.47 3.95 7.50
CA ARG A 377 37.06 4.17 8.82
C ARG A 377 36.35 5.26 9.60
N VAL A 378 36.38 5.19 10.90
CA VAL A 378 35.92 6.29 11.75
C VAL A 378 36.80 7.50 11.51
N GLY A 379 36.22 8.63 11.18
CA GLY A 379 36.91 9.86 10.78
C GLY A 379 36.90 10.12 9.27
N ASP A 380 36.54 9.13 8.44
CA ASP A 380 36.51 9.32 6.99
C ASP A 380 35.45 10.33 6.54
N HIS A 381 35.79 11.06 5.51
CA HIS A 381 34.83 11.74 4.67
C HIS A 381 34.16 10.73 3.73
N ILE A 382 32.85 10.70 3.73
CA ILE A 382 32.03 9.76 2.95
C ILE A 382 31.00 10.50 2.12
N ILE A 383 30.60 9.87 1.01
CA ILE A 383 29.42 10.26 0.25
C ILE A 383 28.26 9.33 0.66
N VAL A 384 27.16 9.95 1.04
CA VAL A 384 25.92 9.26 1.43
C VAL A 384 24.78 9.63 0.49
N ARG A 385 23.87 8.69 0.26
CA ARG A 385 22.61 8.89 -0.49
C ARG A 385 21.47 8.08 0.13
N LYS A 386 20.27 8.26 -0.37
CA LYS A 386 19.15 7.37 -0.06
C LYS A 386 18.90 6.36 -1.19
N ALA A 387 19.09 5.08 -0.91
CA ALA A 387 18.70 4.03 -1.83
C ALA A 387 17.18 4.01 -1.98
N GLY A 388 16.69 4.19 -3.22
CA GLY A 388 15.26 4.20 -3.52
C GLY A 388 14.47 5.31 -2.80
N SER A 389 15.12 6.42 -2.46
CA SER A 389 14.56 7.57 -1.72
C SER A 389 14.09 7.24 -0.29
N VAL A 390 14.52 6.11 0.27
CA VAL A 390 14.07 5.63 1.60
C VAL A 390 15.23 5.32 2.53
N ILE A 391 16.15 4.43 2.14
CA ILE A 391 17.20 3.88 3.02
C ILE A 391 18.52 4.58 2.81
N PRO A 392 19.08 5.23 3.85
CA PRO A 392 20.42 5.83 3.75
C PRO A 392 21.49 4.75 3.57
N GLU A 393 22.40 4.98 2.62
CA GLU A 393 23.57 4.13 2.36
C GLU A 393 24.83 4.96 2.14
N VAL A 394 25.99 4.38 2.46
CA VAL A 394 27.30 4.93 2.11
C VAL A 394 27.66 4.48 0.71
N VAL A 395 27.82 5.44 -0.19
CA VAL A 395 28.18 5.19 -1.60
C VAL A 395 29.67 4.88 -1.72
N ARG A 396 30.51 5.74 -1.14
CA ARG A 396 31.97 5.64 -1.19
C ARG A 396 32.64 6.48 -0.11
N VAL A 397 33.88 6.16 0.19
CA VAL A 397 34.81 6.97 0.98
C VAL A 397 35.50 7.98 0.04
N ILE A 398 36.03 9.08 0.58
CA ILE A 398 36.89 10.07 -0.10
C ILE A 398 38.31 9.95 0.48
N PRO A 399 39.12 9.01 -0.01
CA PRO A 399 40.45 8.73 0.57
C PRO A 399 41.41 9.94 0.52
N GLU A 400 41.20 10.83 -0.45
CA GLU A 400 42.02 12.04 -0.64
C GLU A 400 41.90 13.04 0.53
N LYS A 401 40.84 12.91 1.33
CA LYS A 401 40.59 13.74 2.52
C LYS A 401 41.08 13.11 3.82
N ARG A 402 41.69 11.93 3.77
CA ARG A 402 42.24 11.29 4.96
C ARG A 402 43.42 12.07 5.49
N THR A 403 43.45 12.21 6.82
CA THR A 403 44.51 12.91 7.56
C THR A 403 45.54 11.97 8.19
N GLY A 404 45.28 10.65 8.15
CA GLY A 404 46.09 9.60 8.82
C GLY A 404 45.66 9.30 10.25
N ASN A 405 44.60 9.96 10.74
CA ASN A 405 44.05 9.73 12.09
C ASN A 405 42.81 8.81 12.06
N GLU A 406 42.38 8.38 10.89
CA GLU A 406 41.19 7.55 10.69
C GLU A 406 41.40 6.15 11.24
N LYS A 407 40.45 5.70 12.07
CA LYS A 407 40.53 4.39 12.75
C LYS A 407 39.79 3.32 11.94
N PRO A 408 40.48 2.23 11.55
CA PRO A 408 39.84 1.12 10.89
C PRO A 408 38.78 0.50 11.82
N PHE A 409 37.69 -0.01 11.23
CA PHE A 409 36.67 -0.75 11.93
C PHE A 409 36.94 -2.25 11.78
N GLU A 410 36.87 -2.96 12.88
CA GLU A 410 36.95 -4.42 12.90
C GLU A 410 35.64 -5.01 13.46
N MET A 411 35.11 -6.03 12.78
CA MET A 411 33.91 -6.71 13.26
C MET A 411 34.24 -7.45 14.56
N PRO A 412 33.46 -7.22 15.64
CA PRO A 412 33.74 -7.87 16.90
C PRO A 412 33.49 -9.39 16.85
N ASP A 413 34.38 -10.16 17.45
CA ASP A 413 34.30 -11.63 17.66
C ASP A 413 33.36 -12.02 18.81
N LYS A 414 32.89 -11.03 19.57
CA LYS A 414 31.90 -11.17 20.65
C LYS A 414 30.71 -10.22 20.40
N CYS A 415 29.53 -10.72 20.70
CA CYS A 415 28.32 -9.90 20.63
C CYS A 415 28.42 -8.70 21.58
N PRO A 416 28.28 -7.45 21.10
CA PRO A 416 28.39 -6.26 21.95
C PRO A 416 27.29 -6.13 23.00
N VAL A 417 26.18 -6.90 22.87
CA VAL A 417 25.05 -6.84 23.80
C VAL A 417 25.12 -7.95 24.90
N CYS A 418 25.40 -9.19 24.51
CA CYS A 418 25.38 -10.29 25.46
C CYS A 418 26.78 -10.88 25.77
N GLY A 419 27.85 -10.40 25.13
CA GLY A 419 29.23 -10.93 25.30
C GLY A 419 29.45 -12.34 24.75
N GLY A 420 28.41 -12.99 24.22
CA GLY A 420 28.51 -14.33 23.65
C GLY A 420 29.28 -14.32 22.30
N PRO A 421 29.72 -15.51 21.81
CA PRO A 421 30.49 -15.58 20.57
C PRO A 421 29.72 -15.03 19.38
N ALA A 422 30.43 -14.30 18.53
CA ALA A 422 29.95 -13.87 17.20
C ALA A 422 30.73 -14.66 16.15
N VAL A 423 30.04 -15.47 15.36
CA VAL A 423 30.65 -16.44 14.43
C VAL A 423 30.16 -16.16 13.01
N ARG A 424 31.06 -16.21 12.05
CA ARG A 424 30.72 -16.23 10.63
C ARG A 424 30.81 -17.66 10.11
N LEU A 425 29.67 -18.19 9.65
CA LEU A 425 29.63 -19.51 9.05
C LEU A 425 30.24 -19.49 7.64
N GLU A 426 30.83 -20.59 7.23
CA GLU A 426 31.41 -20.74 5.90
C GLU A 426 30.30 -20.58 4.83
N GLY A 427 30.56 -19.74 3.83
CA GLY A 427 29.58 -19.41 2.79
C GLY A 427 28.55 -18.33 3.15
N GLU A 428 28.51 -17.84 4.40
CA GLU A 428 27.63 -16.72 4.79
C GLU A 428 28.38 -15.38 4.80
N ALA A 429 27.71 -14.32 4.34
CA ALA A 429 28.22 -12.95 4.41
C ALA A 429 28.05 -12.31 5.80
N ALA A 430 27.22 -12.89 6.66
CA ALA A 430 26.86 -12.31 7.95
C ALA A 430 27.58 -13.00 9.11
N THR A 431 28.24 -12.21 9.97
CA THR A 431 28.68 -12.64 11.31
C THR A 431 27.47 -12.66 12.24
N ARG A 432 27.31 -13.70 13.07
CA ARG A 432 26.10 -13.89 13.90
C ARG A 432 26.45 -14.15 15.35
N CYS A 433 25.72 -13.52 16.27
CA CYS A 433 25.65 -13.93 17.65
C CYS A 433 24.89 -15.26 17.75
N ILE A 434 25.56 -16.32 18.21
CA ILE A 434 24.98 -17.67 18.34
C ILE A 434 24.28 -17.89 19.69
N ASN A 435 24.26 -16.92 20.59
CA ASN A 435 23.55 -16.98 21.84
C ASN A 435 22.05 -16.82 21.66
N ALA A 436 21.29 -17.91 21.74
CA ALA A 436 19.83 -17.90 21.60
C ALA A 436 19.11 -17.02 22.66
N SER A 437 19.75 -16.83 23.83
CA SER A 437 19.23 -15.98 24.92
C SER A 437 19.71 -14.52 24.82
N CYS A 438 20.25 -14.09 23.68
CA CYS A 438 20.70 -12.71 23.50
C CYS A 438 19.52 -11.72 23.61
N PRO A 439 19.55 -10.75 24.55
CA PRO A 439 18.47 -9.79 24.73
C PRO A 439 18.16 -8.98 23.45
N ALA A 440 19.18 -8.67 22.64
CA ALA A 440 18.97 -7.95 21.37
C ALA A 440 18.17 -8.80 20.38
N GLN A 441 18.49 -10.09 20.22
CA GLN A 441 17.71 -10.99 19.37
C GLN A 441 16.27 -11.14 19.87
N LEU A 442 16.08 -11.23 21.18
CA LEU A 442 14.76 -11.32 21.77
C LEU A 442 13.92 -10.08 21.47
N LYS A 443 14.50 -8.87 21.63
CA LYS A 443 13.84 -7.61 21.30
C LYS A 443 13.37 -7.60 19.83
N GLU A 444 14.25 -7.95 18.92
CA GLU A 444 13.94 -7.96 17.47
C GLU A 444 12.92 -9.05 17.09
N ARG A 445 12.93 -10.22 17.74
CA ARG A 445 11.90 -11.26 17.57
C ARG A 445 10.53 -10.77 18.03
N ILE A 446 10.45 -10.06 19.16
CA ILE A 446 9.19 -9.50 19.67
C ILE A 446 8.70 -8.37 18.73
N ILE A 447 9.59 -7.47 18.28
CA ILE A 447 9.25 -6.41 17.31
C ILE A 447 8.69 -7.00 16.02
N HIS A 448 9.32 -8.05 15.50
CA HIS A 448 8.81 -8.77 14.33
C HIS A 448 7.45 -9.40 14.60
N PHE A 449 7.28 -10.08 15.74
CA PHE A 449 6.04 -10.77 16.11
C PHE A 449 4.85 -9.81 16.19
N VAL A 450 5.03 -8.61 16.75
CA VAL A 450 3.96 -7.62 16.91
C VAL A 450 3.71 -6.79 15.64
N SER A 451 4.57 -6.90 14.63
CA SER A 451 4.48 -6.06 13.42
C SER A 451 3.17 -6.24 12.66
N ARG A 452 2.78 -5.23 11.86
CA ARG A 452 1.54 -5.19 11.07
C ARG A 452 1.35 -6.40 10.15
N GLU A 453 2.44 -6.89 9.56
CA GLU A 453 2.40 -8.05 8.64
C GLU A 453 2.35 -9.41 9.38
N ALA A 454 2.73 -9.43 10.66
CA ALA A 454 2.71 -10.60 11.53
C ALA A 454 1.41 -10.63 12.37
N MET A 455 1.51 -10.56 13.69
CA MET A 455 0.33 -10.62 14.57
C MET A 455 -0.41 -9.28 14.70
N ASP A 456 0.15 -8.18 14.16
CA ASP A 456 -0.46 -6.86 14.11
C ASP A 456 -0.97 -6.38 15.48
N ILE A 457 -0.06 -6.34 16.45
CA ILE A 457 -0.38 -5.87 17.80
C ILE A 457 0.00 -4.39 17.91
N GLU A 458 -0.94 -3.53 17.61
CA GLU A 458 -0.73 -2.09 17.61
C GLU A 458 -0.34 -1.53 18.99
N SER A 459 0.34 -0.40 18.99
CA SER A 459 0.80 0.34 20.17
C SER A 459 1.94 -0.34 20.95
N ILE A 460 2.53 -1.41 20.45
CA ILE A 460 3.78 -2.01 20.98
C ILE A 460 4.91 -1.62 20.02
N GLY A 461 5.57 -0.49 20.28
CA GLY A 461 6.74 -0.04 19.53
C GLY A 461 8.07 -0.45 20.18
N GLN A 462 9.18 -0.21 19.47
CA GLN A 462 10.54 -0.59 19.87
C GLN A 462 10.87 -0.22 21.32
N LYS A 463 10.65 1.04 21.74
CA LYS A 463 10.95 1.51 23.11
C LYS A 463 10.18 0.74 24.19
N LEU A 464 8.97 0.29 23.89
CA LEU A 464 8.16 -0.47 24.83
C LEU A 464 8.67 -1.90 24.93
N VAL A 465 9.06 -2.52 23.81
CA VAL A 465 9.69 -3.85 23.77
C VAL A 465 11.01 -3.85 24.54
N GLU A 466 11.85 -2.83 24.35
CA GLU A 466 13.10 -2.65 25.10
C GLU A 466 12.84 -2.65 26.61
N GLN A 467 11.88 -1.86 27.09
CA GLN A 467 11.55 -1.81 28.50
C GLN A 467 11.01 -3.17 29.04
N MET A 468 10.14 -3.84 28.27
CA MET A 468 9.59 -5.14 28.70
C MET A 468 10.66 -6.22 28.84
N VAL A 469 11.60 -6.25 27.90
CA VAL A 469 12.72 -7.22 27.92
C VAL A 469 13.72 -6.85 29.01
N ASP A 470 14.16 -5.59 29.11
CA ASP A 470 15.17 -5.15 30.06
C ASP A 470 14.70 -5.27 31.54
N LYS A 471 13.39 -5.10 31.77
CA LYS A 471 12.77 -5.34 33.08
C LYS A 471 12.40 -6.81 33.34
N GLY A 472 12.71 -7.73 32.42
CA GLY A 472 12.41 -9.15 32.51
C GLY A 472 10.93 -9.52 32.58
N ILE A 473 10.04 -8.60 32.11
CA ILE A 473 8.59 -8.81 32.07
C ILE A 473 8.23 -9.82 30.99
N VAL A 474 8.96 -9.78 29.86
CA VAL A 474 8.76 -10.66 28.69
C VAL A 474 10.09 -11.36 28.39
N LYS A 475 10.08 -12.68 28.33
CA LYS A 475 11.23 -13.55 28.03
C LYS A 475 11.15 -14.22 26.67
N ASP A 476 9.96 -14.28 26.08
CA ASP A 476 9.69 -14.66 24.69
C ASP A 476 8.41 -13.96 24.21
N PHE A 477 8.13 -14.01 22.91
CA PHE A 477 6.96 -13.30 22.36
C PHE A 477 5.61 -13.93 22.79
N ALA A 478 5.56 -15.19 23.24
CA ALA A 478 4.32 -15.77 23.74
C ALA A 478 3.94 -15.21 25.13
N ASP A 479 4.91 -14.69 25.89
CA ASP A 479 4.64 -14.05 27.19
C ASP A 479 3.73 -12.80 27.05
N LEU A 480 3.69 -12.18 25.86
CA LEU A 480 2.78 -11.07 25.59
C LEU A 480 1.32 -11.41 25.92
N TYR A 481 0.89 -12.64 25.66
CA TYR A 481 -0.47 -13.11 25.91
C TYR A 481 -0.80 -13.35 27.39
N TYR A 482 0.20 -13.32 28.26
CA TYR A 482 0.07 -13.51 29.71
C TYR A 482 0.22 -12.20 30.50
N LEU A 483 0.50 -11.07 29.80
CA LEU A 483 0.64 -9.75 30.42
C LEU A 483 -0.65 -9.31 31.12
N LYS A 484 -0.47 -8.76 32.32
CA LYS A 484 -1.55 -8.17 33.11
C LYS A 484 -1.38 -6.65 33.18
N LYS A 485 -2.47 -5.93 33.47
CA LYS A 485 -2.42 -4.47 33.64
C LYS A 485 -1.34 -4.04 34.63
N GLN A 486 -1.14 -4.79 35.70
CA GLN A 486 -0.11 -4.50 36.72
C GLN A 486 1.31 -4.55 36.12
N ASP A 487 1.58 -5.42 35.16
CA ASP A 487 2.88 -5.53 34.49
C ASP A 487 3.11 -4.34 33.56
N MET A 488 2.08 -3.93 32.85
CA MET A 488 2.12 -2.74 31.98
C MET A 488 2.39 -1.47 32.78
N MET A 489 1.79 -1.33 33.97
CA MET A 489 1.97 -0.14 34.82
C MET A 489 3.40 -0.01 35.41
N LYS A 490 4.27 -1.01 35.27
CA LYS A 490 5.71 -0.92 35.63
C LYS A 490 6.53 -0.22 34.54
N LEU A 491 5.94 0.03 33.35
CA LEU A 491 6.62 0.62 32.20
C LEU A 491 6.50 2.15 32.24
N GLU A 492 7.54 2.83 31.74
CA GLU A 492 7.58 4.27 31.70
C GLU A 492 6.54 4.83 30.72
N ARG A 493 5.93 5.95 31.08
CA ARG A 493 4.90 6.66 30.29
C ARG A 493 3.67 5.80 29.96
N MET A 494 3.40 4.78 30.78
CA MET A 494 2.25 3.88 30.65
C MET A 494 1.09 4.38 31.53
N GLY A 495 0.03 4.87 30.88
CA GLY A 495 -1.22 5.23 31.56
C GLY A 495 -2.26 4.10 31.47
N ASN A 496 -3.30 4.17 32.30
CA ASN A 496 -4.37 3.15 32.36
C ASN A 496 -5.03 2.91 30.99
N ILE A 497 -5.35 3.99 30.24
CA ILE A 497 -6.01 3.89 28.92
C ILE A 497 -5.13 3.19 27.91
N LEU A 498 -3.84 3.52 27.86
CA LEU A 498 -2.90 2.91 26.93
C LEU A 498 -2.65 1.43 27.28
N ALA A 499 -2.51 1.10 28.57
CA ALA A 499 -2.35 -0.28 29.03
C ALA A 499 -3.55 -1.14 28.62
N GLU A 500 -4.77 -0.67 28.83
CA GLU A 500 -6.00 -1.38 28.43
C GLU A 500 -6.12 -1.51 26.92
N LYS A 501 -5.77 -0.48 26.14
CA LYS A 501 -5.71 -0.57 24.68
C LYS A 501 -4.74 -1.64 24.19
N ILE A 502 -3.51 -1.66 24.73
CA ILE A 502 -2.49 -2.65 24.35
C ILE A 502 -2.96 -4.06 24.70
N LEU A 503 -3.48 -4.28 25.91
CA LEU A 503 -3.98 -5.59 26.33
C LEU A 503 -5.14 -6.07 25.44
N ARG A 504 -6.02 -5.17 25.00
CA ARG A 504 -7.07 -5.49 24.04
C ARG A 504 -6.48 -5.89 22.70
N ASN A 505 -5.56 -5.12 22.14
CA ASN A 505 -4.90 -5.43 20.86
C ASN A 505 -4.20 -6.80 20.91
N ILE A 506 -3.57 -7.15 22.06
CA ILE A 506 -3.00 -8.48 22.27
C ILE A 506 -4.09 -9.57 22.22
N GLN A 507 -5.25 -9.37 22.85
CA GLN A 507 -6.34 -10.35 22.81
C GLN A 507 -6.90 -10.49 21.39
N ASP A 508 -7.10 -9.37 20.68
CA ASP A 508 -7.63 -9.35 19.32
C ASP A 508 -6.70 -10.08 18.34
N SER A 509 -5.38 -10.01 18.55
CA SER A 509 -4.40 -10.68 17.71
C SER A 509 -4.50 -12.21 17.75
N LYS A 510 -5.10 -12.81 18.78
CA LYS A 510 -5.27 -14.27 18.91
C LYS A 510 -6.07 -14.89 17.75
N THR A 511 -6.92 -14.10 17.11
CA THR A 511 -7.79 -14.54 16.01
C THR A 511 -7.15 -14.37 14.62
N LYS A 512 -5.95 -13.82 14.54
CA LYS A 512 -5.24 -13.64 13.26
C LYS A 512 -5.09 -14.98 12.51
N PRO A 513 -5.08 -14.94 11.17
CA PRO A 513 -4.90 -16.14 10.35
C PRO A 513 -3.62 -16.92 10.67
N LEU A 514 -3.64 -18.24 10.48
CA LEU A 514 -2.47 -19.10 10.70
C LEU A 514 -1.23 -18.66 9.89
N ALA A 515 -1.42 -18.13 8.66
CA ALA A 515 -0.32 -17.61 7.85
C ALA A 515 0.41 -16.45 8.52
N ASN A 516 -0.33 -15.55 9.22
CA ASN A 516 0.25 -14.46 9.97
C ASN A 516 1.09 -15.00 11.14
N LEU A 517 0.59 -15.99 11.85
CA LEU A 517 1.32 -16.61 12.96
C LEU A 517 2.58 -17.32 12.45
N LEU A 518 2.52 -18.09 11.36
CA LEU A 518 3.70 -18.73 10.76
C LEU A 518 4.78 -17.72 10.38
N PHE A 519 4.37 -16.60 9.78
CA PHE A 519 5.29 -15.50 9.49
C PHE A 519 5.85 -14.87 10.77
N ALA A 520 5.00 -14.66 11.78
CA ALA A 520 5.37 -14.08 13.09
C ALA A 520 6.38 -14.92 13.87
N LEU A 521 6.36 -16.25 13.73
CA LEU A 521 7.34 -17.15 14.35
C LEU A 521 8.78 -16.87 13.88
N GLY A 522 8.95 -16.20 12.74
CA GLY A 522 10.25 -15.77 12.24
C GLY A 522 11.18 -16.91 11.82
N ILE A 523 10.61 -18.02 11.34
CA ILE A 523 11.36 -19.17 10.81
C ILE A 523 12.25 -18.69 9.65
N PHE A 524 13.50 -19.09 9.66
CA PHE A 524 14.45 -18.67 8.62
C PHE A 524 13.97 -19.06 7.21
N GLN A 525 14.10 -18.17 6.25
CA GLN A 525 13.60 -18.30 4.87
C GLN A 525 12.06 -18.41 4.72
N VAL A 526 11.28 -18.34 5.80
CA VAL A 526 9.82 -18.31 5.72
C VAL A 526 9.33 -16.86 5.74
N GLY A 527 9.14 -16.30 4.56
CA GLY A 527 8.51 -14.99 4.37
C GLY A 527 6.97 -15.08 4.37
N LYS A 528 6.28 -13.94 4.31
CA LYS A 528 4.80 -13.86 4.28
C LYS A 528 4.19 -14.75 3.18
N ARG A 529 4.72 -14.67 1.96
CA ARG A 529 4.23 -15.47 0.83
C ARG A 529 4.43 -16.97 1.06
N THR A 530 5.59 -17.37 1.58
CA THR A 530 5.88 -18.77 1.90
C THR A 530 4.93 -19.28 2.99
N ALA A 531 4.65 -18.47 4.03
CA ALA A 531 3.68 -18.80 5.07
C ALA A 531 2.27 -19.02 4.50
N GLU A 532 1.82 -18.16 3.58
CA GLU A 532 0.53 -18.30 2.88
C GLU A 532 0.46 -19.60 2.06
N LEU A 533 1.56 -19.98 1.38
CA LEU A 533 1.63 -21.22 0.59
C LEU A 533 1.61 -22.44 1.48
N LEU A 534 2.38 -22.44 2.59
CA LEU A 534 2.41 -23.52 3.56
C LEU A 534 1.02 -23.79 4.17
N VAL A 535 0.25 -22.75 4.52
CA VAL A 535 -1.11 -22.89 5.10
C VAL A 535 -2.12 -23.45 4.10
N LYS A 536 -1.89 -23.31 2.80
CA LYS A 536 -2.74 -23.97 1.78
C LYS A 536 -2.66 -25.50 1.88
N LYS A 537 -1.48 -26.05 2.18
CA LYS A 537 -1.26 -27.50 2.34
C LYS A 537 -1.48 -27.93 3.79
N PHE A 538 -0.80 -27.30 4.75
CA PHE A 538 -0.83 -27.66 6.16
C PHE A 538 -1.83 -26.78 6.92
N LYS A 539 -2.88 -27.38 7.47
CA LYS A 539 -4.00 -26.65 8.10
C LYS A 539 -3.77 -26.30 9.55
N SER A 540 -2.70 -26.79 10.15
CA SER A 540 -2.31 -26.47 11.53
C SER A 540 -0.79 -26.42 11.70
N ILE A 541 -0.34 -25.74 12.78
CA ILE A 541 1.08 -25.77 13.17
C ILE A 541 1.52 -27.20 13.49
N ASP A 542 0.67 -28.02 14.12
CA ASP A 542 0.99 -29.39 14.46
C ASP A 542 1.18 -30.28 13.22
N GLU A 543 0.36 -30.08 12.20
CA GLU A 543 0.49 -30.77 10.90
C GLU A 543 1.83 -30.41 10.22
N LEU A 544 2.18 -29.12 10.20
CA LEU A 544 3.46 -28.66 9.63
C LEU A 544 4.67 -29.15 10.45
N ALA A 545 4.58 -29.17 11.77
CA ALA A 545 5.66 -29.63 12.65
C ALA A 545 5.95 -31.12 12.45
N ASN A 546 4.92 -31.93 12.21
CA ASN A 546 5.03 -33.38 11.98
C ASN A 546 5.34 -33.77 10.53
N ALA A 547 5.21 -32.84 9.58
CA ALA A 547 5.47 -33.08 8.15
C ALA A 547 6.94 -33.50 7.91
N THR A 548 7.18 -34.34 6.93
CA THR A 548 8.52 -34.69 6.47
C THR A 548 9.12 -33.55 5.61
N ILE A 549 10.42 -33.61 5.33
CA ILE A 549 11.07 -32.66 4.40
C ILE A 549 10.45 -32.78 3.02
N GLU A 550 10.17 -34.01 2.60
CA GLU A 550 9.55 -34.32 1.31
C GLU A 550 8.16 -33.70 1.19
N ASP A 551 7.33 -33.82 2.25
CA ASP A 551 6.01 -33.19 2.29
C ASP A 551 6.09 -31.66 2.19
N ILE A 552 7.09 -31.04 2.82
CA ILE A 552 7.27 -29.59 2.78
C ILE A 552 7.75 -29.15 1.40
N LEU A 553 8.61 -29.93 0.75
CA LEU A 553 9.12 -29.65 -0.61
C LEU A 553 8.02 -29.72 -1.71
N GLU A 554 6.93 -30.43 -1.47
CA GLU A 554 5.79 -30.43 -2.41
C GLU A 554 5.05 -29.07 -2.49
N VAL A 555 5.32 -28.16 -1.55
CA VAL A 555 4.74 -26.81 -1.60
C VAL A 555 5.49 -25.96 -2.64
N GLU A 556 4.78 -25.56 -3.70
CA GLU A 556 5.36 -24.75 -4.77
C GLU A 556 6.07 -23.49 -4.21
N GLY A 557 7.32 -23.28 -4.61
CA GLY A 557 8.14 -22.15 -4.14
C GLY A 557 8.88 -22.38 -2.83
N VAL A 558 8.83 -23.58 -2.24
CA VAL A 558 9.63 -23.98 -1.08
C VAL A 558 10.82 -24.81 -1.52
N GLY A 559 12.03 -24.29 -1.28
CA GLY A 559 13.29 -24.99 -1.62
C GLY A 559 13.85 -25.80 -0.41
N PRO A 560 14.91 -26.63 -0.67
CA PRO A 560 15.52 -27.48 0.37
C PRO A 560 15.98 -26.72 1.63
N VAL A 561 16.57 -25.54 1.46
CA VAL A 561 17.03 -24.71 2.59
C VAL A 561 15.85 -24.27 3.46
N THR A 562 14.73 -23.87 2.85
CA THR A 562 13.54 -23.46 3.58
C THR A 562 12.89 -24.66 4.31
N ALA A 563 12.79 -25.82 3.63
CA ALA A 563 12.24 -27.04 4.23
C ALA A 563 13.07 -27.48 5.45
N GLN A 564 14.40 -27.47 5.34
CA GLN A 564 15.29 -27.79 6.46
C GLN A 564 15.12 -26.80 7.61
N SER A 565 15.04 -25.48 7.32
CA SER A 565 14.84 -24.44 8.34
C SER A 565 13.53 -24.62 9.11
N ILE A 566 12.47 -25.07 8.45
CA ILE A 566 11.19 -25.40 9.10
C ILE A 566 11.36 -26.58 10.06
N LYS A 567 12.02 -27.65 9.62
CA LYS A 567 12.28 -28.84 10.48
C LYS A 567 13.15 -28.50 11.67
N ASP A 568 14.21 -27.73 11.47
CA ASP A 568 15.12 -27.31 12.55
C ASP A 568 14.37 -26.45 13.57
N PHE A 569 13.49 -25.57 13.13
CA PHE A 569 12.68 -24.74 14.02
C PHE A 569 11.78 -25.60 14.93
N PHE A 570 11.07 -26.58 14.37
CA PHE A 570 10.15 -27.43 15.13
C PHE A 570 10.85 -28.57 15.91
N SER A 571 12.14 -28.80 15.68
CA SER A 571 12.94 -29.75 16.51
C SER A 571 13.59 -29.09 17.74
N THR A 572 13.61 -27.75 17.79
CA THR A 572 14.23 -26.98 18.87
C THR A 572 13.30 -26.92 20.09
N LYS A 573 13.76 -27.36 21.26
CA LYS A 573 12.97 -27.46 22.52
C LYS A 573 12.37 -26.11 22.93
N GLU A 574 13.13 -25.04 22.80
CA GLU A 574 12.73 -23.69 23.14
C GLU A 574 11.53 -23.24 22.25
N ASN A 575 11.61 -23.50 20.96
CA ASN A 575 10.53 -23.15 20.01
C ASN A 575 9.25 -23.96 20.26
N ILE A 576 9.40 -25.26 20.57
CA ILE A 576 8.28 -26.12 20.97
C ILE A 576 7.61 -25.57 22.23
N SER A 577 8.39 -25.18 23.25
CA SER A 577 7.85 -24.56 24.47
C SER A 577 7.06 -23.28 24.18
N ILE A 578 7.56 -22.42 23.29
CA ILE A 578 6.88 -21.19 22.90
C ILE A 578 5.54 -21.52 22.19
N ILE A 579 5.52 -22.49 21.29
CA ILE A 579 4.29 -22.93 20.62
C ILE A 579 3.26 -23.44 21.62
N GLU A 580 3.69 -24.25 22.61
CA GLU A 580 2.80 -24.74 23.67
C GLU A 580 2.25 -23.58 24.53
N LYS A 581 3.04 -22.54 24.82
CA LYS A 581 2.54 -21.31 25.47
C LYS A 581 1.47 -20.63 24.60
N LEU A 582 1.67 -20.49 23.28
CA LEU A 582 0.71 -19.89 22.37
C LEU A 582 -0.60 -20.69 22.32
N LYS A 583 -0.53 -22.02 22.30
CA LYS A 583 -1.70 -22.91 22.40
C LYS A 583 -2.47 -22.68 23.71
N LYS A 584 -1.77 -22.71 24.86
CA LYS A 584 -2.38 -22.44 26.16
C LYS A 584 -3.01 -21.06 26.27
N ALA A 585 -2.45 -20.08 25.57
CA ALA A 585 -3.01 -18.73 25.46
C ALA A 585 -4.22 -18.65 24.50
N SER A 586 -4.62 -19.74 23.86
CA SER A 586 -5.70 -19.82 22.89
C SER A 586 -5.46 -18.95 21.63
N VAL A 587 -4.20 -18.84 21.22
CA VAL A 587 -3.87 -18.25 19.91
C VAL A 587 -4.29 -19.22 18.81
N LYS A 588 -4.86 -18.72 17.73
CA LYS A 588 -5.33 -19.53 16.60
C LYS A 588 -4.16 -20.19 15.86
N ILE A 589 -3.94 -21.48 16.11
CA ILE A 589 -2.83 -22.27 15.54
C ILE A 589 -3.25 -23.19 14.39
N ALA A 590 -4.52 -23.17 14.01
CA ALA A 590 -5.08 -23.96 12.92
C ALA A 590 -6.01 -23.11 12.08
N VAL A 591 -6.13 -23.44 10.81
CA VAL A 591 -7.22 -22.94 9.98
C VAL A 591 -8.50 -23.53 10.57
N GLN A 592 -9.45 -22.70 10.95
CA GLN A 592 -10.81 -23.22 11.17
C GLN A 592 -11.24 -23.76 9.81
N LEU A 593 -11.29 -25.09 9.68
CA LEU A 593 -12.14 -25.69 8.70
C LEU A 593 -13.51 -25.14 9.09
N GLU A 594 -14.11 -24.26 8.23
CA GLU A 594 -15.53 -24.07 8.28
C GLU A 594 -16.08 -25.51 8.25
N GLU A 595 -16.69 -25.96 9.34
CA GLU A 595 -17.40 -27.23 9.35
C GLU A 595 -18.30 -27.14 8.13
N LYS A 596 -18.07 -28.02 7.14
CA LYS A 596 -18.94 -28.08 5.97
C LYS A 596 -20.31 -28.28 6.56
N VAL A 597 -21.11 -27.22 6.55
CA VAL A 597 -22.45 -27.24 7.13
C VAL A 597 -23.12 -28.42 6.50
N GLU A 598 -23.49 -29.45 7.32
CA GLU A 598 -24.27 -30.55 6.83
C GLU A 598 -25.64 -29.99 6.50
N GLY A 599 -25.88 -29.77 5.23
CA GLY A 599 -27.11 -29.16 4.74
C GLY A 599 -27.64 -29.87 3.50
N PRO A 600 -28.83 -29.50 3.04
CA PRO A 600 -29.51 -30.15 1.91
C PRO A 600 -28.75 -30.08 0.60
N LEU A 601 -27.74 -29.21 0.49
CA LEU A 601 -26.90 -29.03 -0.72
C LEU A 601 -25.54 -29.71 -0.61
N LYS A 602 -25.31 -30.56 0.40
CA LYS A 602 -24.00 -31.24 0.61
C LYS A 602 -23.57 -32.00 -0.64
N GLY A 603 -22.37 -31.74 -1.12
CA GLY A 603 -21.77 -32.40 -2.29
C GLY A 603 -22.24 -31.82 -3.63
N LEU A 604 -23.06 -30.78 -3.64
CA LEU A 604 -23.48 -30.11 -4.87
C LEU A 604 -22.62 -28.85 -5.09
N VAL A 605 -22.13 -28.70 -6.33
CA VAL A 605 -21.33 -27.58 -6.78
C VAL A 605 -22.12 -26.71 -7.74
N PHE A 606 -22.17 -25.42 -7.45
CA PHE A 606 -22.96 -24.43 -8.20
C PHE A 606 -22.05 -23.40 -8.89
N VAL A 607 -22.50 -22.92 -10.04
CA VAL A 607 -21.99 -21.72 -10.72
C VAL A 607 -23.14 -20.77 -10.98
N PHE A 608 -22.92 -19.49 -10.76
CA PHE A 608 -23.88 -18.43 -11.04
C PHE A 608 -23.44 -17.63 -12.27
N THR A 609 -24.35 -17.41 -13.23
CA THR A 609 -24.09 -16.62 -14.44
C THR A 609 -25.31 -15.75 -14.78
N GLY A 610 -25.09 -14.56 -15.33
CA GLY A 610 -26.17 -13.59 -15.56
C GLY A 610 -26.53 -12.79 -14.30
N ILE A 611 -27.47 -11.86 -14.40
CA ILE A 611 -27.98 -11.02 -13.30
C ILE A 611 -29.16 -11.77 -12.67
N LEU A 612 -29.06 -12.05 -11.38
CA LEU A 612 -30.18 -12.59 -10.60
C LEU A 612 -31.06 -11.42 -10.13
N LYS A 613 -32.37 -11.60 -10.12
CA LYS A 613 -33.35 -10.52 -9.85
C LYS A 613 -33.50 -10.19 -8.37
N GLU A 614 -33.44 -11.17 -7.52
CA GLU A 614 -33.82 -11.03 -6.10
C GLU A 614 -32.60 -11.15 -5.15
N VAL A 615 -31.53 -11.78 -5.60
CA VAL A 615 -30.31 -11.95 -4.78
C VAL A 615 -29.07 -11.60 -5.59
N THR A 616 -28.07 -11.00 -4.95
CA THR A 616 -26.78 -10.82 -5.62
C THR A 616 -26.08 -12.18 -5.79
N ARG A 617 -25.17 -12.31 -6.78
CA ARG A 617 -24.37 -13.53 -6.94
C ARG A 617 -23.57 -13.86 -5.67
N GLY A 618 -23.11 -12.83 -4.94
CA GLY A 618 -22.38 -12.98 -3.69
C GLY A 618 -23.28 -13.55 -2.58
N ASP A 619 -24.52 -13.11 -2.49
CA ASP A 619 -25.46 -13.61 -1.50
C ASP A 619 -25.95 -15.01 -1.87
N ALA A 620 -26.21 -15.28 -3.15
CA ALA A 620 -26.55 -16.62 -3.62
C ALA A 620 -25.44 -17.64 -3.31
N LYS A 621 -24.17 -17.25 -3.47
CA LYS A 621 -22.99 -18.05 -3.09
C LYS A 621 -23.00 -18.33 -1.59
N LYS A 622 -23.18 -17.33 -0.74
CA LYS A 622 -23.27 -17.49 0.73
C LYS A 622 -24.42 -18.41 1.15
N ILE A 623 -25.56 -18.30 0.47
CA ILE A 623 -26.71 -19.18 0.74
C ILE A 623 -26.36 -20.63 0.43
N VAL A 624 -25.76 -20.92 -0.73
CA VAL A 624 -25.31 -22.28 -1.08
C VAL A 624 -24.33 -22.82 -0.04
N GLU A 625 -23.33 -22.03 0.33
CA GLU A 625 -22.31 -22.40 1.31
C GLU A 625 -22.94 -22.64 2.71
N SER A 626 -23.89 -21.81 3.14
CA SER A 626 -24.64 -21.99 4.39
C SER A 626 -25.51 -23.23 4.43
N LEU A 627 -25.87 -23.78 3.27
CA LEU A 627 -26.66 -25.01 3.12
C LEU A 627 -25.80 -26.25 2.79
N GLY A 628 -24.46 -26.13 2.93
CA GLY A 628 -23.54 -27.25 2.76
C GLY A 628 -23.10 -27.52 1.31
N GLY A 629 -23.53 -26.69 0.34
CA GLY A 629 -23.07 -26.74 -1.04
C GLY A 629 -21.79 -25.96 -1.28
N GLU A 630 -21.24 -26.09 -2.48
CA GLU A 630 -20.03 -25.37 -2.91
C GLU A 630 -20.37 -24.46 -4.10
N ALA A 631 -19.89 -23.21 -4.10
CA ALA A 631 -20.06 -22.29 -5.21
C ALA A 631 -18.71 -21.91 -5.82
N THR A 632 -18.56 -22.05 -7.16
CA THR A 632 -17.35 -21.74 -7.90
C THR A 632 -17.63 -20.79 -9.06
N GLU A 633 -16.57 -20.14 -9.55
CA GLU A 633 -16.69 -19.24 -10.71
C GLU A 633 -16.32 -19.89 -12.04
N ALA A 634 -15.54 -20.96 -12.01
CA ALA A 634 -15.05 -21.65 -13.20
C ALA A 634 -15.97 -22.79 -13.62
N ILE A 635 -16.27 -22.90 -14.92
CA ILE A 635 -17.05 -24.01 -15.46
C ILE A 635 -16.13 -25.24 -15.66
N SER A 636 -16.49 -26.35 -14.99
CA SER A 636 -15.80 -27.64 -15.11
C SER A 636 -16.81 -28.81 -15.05
N ARG A 637 -16.39 -30.02 -15.40
CA ARG A 637 -17.26 -31.23 -15.33
C ARG A 637 -17.69 -31.61 -13.92
N MET A 638 -17.14 -31.00 -12.89
CA MET A 638 -17.50 -31.26 -11.49
C MET A 638 -18.70 -30.43 -11.01
N ILE A 639 -19.26 -29.57 -11.84
CA ILE A 639 -20.38 -28.70 -11.50
C ILE A 639 -21.70 -29.46 -11.67
N ASN A 640 -22.54 -29.39 -10.64
CA ASN A 640 -23.86 -30.02 -10.66
C ASN A 640 -24.92 -29.10 -11.27
N TYR A 641 -24.83 -27.79 -10.96
CA TYR A 641 -25.84 -26.82 -11.41
C TYR A 641 -25.20 -25.50 -11.85
N VAL A 642 -25.67 -24.97 -12.98
CA VAL A 642 -25.41 -23.58 -13.37
C VAL A 642 -26.72 -22.80 -13.23
N VAL A 643 -26.73 -21.85 -12.29
CA VAL A 643 -27.88 -20.96 -12.08
C VAL A 643 -27.78 -19.81 -13.05
N VAL A 644 -28.80 -19.65 -13.88
CA VAL A 644 -28.79 -18.71 -15.02
C VAL A 644 -29.76 -17.57 -14.72
N GLY A 645 -29.23 -16.36 -14.60
CA GLY A 645 -29.98 -15.11 -14.55
C GLY A 645 -30.11 -14.45 -15.92
N GLU A 646 -30.48 -13.16 -15.95
CA GLU A 646 -30.55 -12.36 -17.17
C GLU A 646 -29.14 -12.10 -17.72
N ASP A 647 -28.98 -12.07 -19.03
CA ASP A 647 -27.70 -11.85 -19.74
C ASP A 647 -26.56 -12.78 -19.29
N PRO A 648 -26.70 -14.11 -19.47
CA PRO A 648 -25.82 -15.10 -18.83
C PRO A 648 -24.38 -15.19 -19.40
N GLY A 649 -24.05 -14.54 -20.51
CA GLY A 649 -22.73 -14.52 -21.11
C GLY A 649 -22.18 -15.91 -21.52
N SER A 650 -20.88 -15.99 -21.86
CA SER A 650 -20.22 -17.20 -22.40
C SER A 650 -20.16 -18.39 -21.43
N LYS A 651 -20.47 -18.22 -20.16
CA LYS A 651 -20.51 -19.34 -19.19
C LYS A 651 -21.67 -20.30 -19.47
N LEU A 652 -22.82 -19.80 -19.94
CA LEU A 652 -23.96 -20.64 -20.30
C LEU A 652 -23.63 -21.56 -21.47
N ASP A 653 -22.98 -21.06 -22.50
CA ASP A 653 -22.62 -21.85 -23.68
C ASP A 653 -21.61 -22.94 -23.31
N LYS A 654 -20.65 -22.65 -22.44
CA LYS A 654 -19.70 -23.64 -21.91
C LYS A 654 -20.39 -24.72 -21.08
N ALA A 655 -21.37 -24.33 -20.25
CA ALA A 655 -22.14 -25.28 -19.46
C ALA A 655 -22.96 -26.24 -20.34
N ARG A 656 -23.61 -25.72 -21.38
CA ARG A 656 -24.33 -26.51 -22.37
C ARG A 656 -23.45 -27.47 -23.14
N ALA A 657 -22.27 -26.98 -23.56
CA ALA A 657 -21.28 -27.81 -24.28
C ALA A 657 -20.74 -28.97 -23.41
N LEU A 658 -20.68 -28.80 -22.08
CA LEU A 658 -20.25 -29.83 -21.13
C LEU A 658 -21.41 -30.69 -20.58
N GLY A 659 -22.65 -30.44 -21.01
CA GLY A 659 -23.85 -31.16 -20.55
C GLY A 659 -24.23 -30.93 -19.08
N ILE A 660 -23.82 -29.79 -18.52
CA ILE A 660 -24.06 -29.42 -17.12
C ILE A 660 -25.51 -28.91 -17.00
N LYS A 661 -26.21 -29.35 -15.96
CA LYS A 661 -27.61 -28.96 -15.72
C LYS A 661 -27.70 -27.46 -15.43
N THR A 662 -28.50 -26.76 -16.24
CA THR A 662 -28.80 -25.33 -16.05
C THR A 662 -30.14 -25.16 -15.41
N ILE A 663 -30.25 -24.29 -14.40
CA ILE A 663 -31.50 -23.98 -13.68
C ILE A 663 -31.68 -22.46 -13.63
N ASN A 664 -32.92 -21.99 -13.59
CA ASN A 664 -33.23 -20.57 -13.39
C ASN A 664 -33.26 -20.18 -11.90
N GLU A 665 -33.49 -18.91 -11.61
CA GLU A 665 -33.52 -18.40 -10.23
C GLU A 665 -34.67 -18.98 -9.39
N GLU A 666 -35.84 -19.25 -10.00
CA GLU A 666 -36.97 -19.88 -9.32
C GLU A 666 -36.72 -21.36 -8.97
N GLU A 667 -36.08 -22.08 -9.88
CA GLU A 667 -35.67 -23.47 -9.65
C GLU A 667 -34.58 -23.56 -8.58
N PHE A 668 -33.67 -22.58 -8.56
CA PHE A 668 -32.67 -22.45 -7.51
C PHE A 668 -33.32 -22.19 -6.15
N LYS A 669 -34.30 -21.29 -6.06
CA LYS A 669 -35.05 -21.06 -4.81
C LYS A 669 -35.74 -22.34 -4.29
N LYS A 670 -36.39 -23.08 -5.16
CA LYS A 670 -37.00 -24.37 -4.76
C LYS A 670 -35.96 -25.35 -4.21
N LEU A 671 -34.76 -25.35 -4.78
CA LEU A 671 -33.63 -26.20 -4.35
C LEU A 671 -33.10 -25.82 -2.96
N ILE A 672 -33.10 -24.53 -2.62
CA ILE A 672 -32.68 -24.02 -1.31
C ILE A 672 -33.81 -23.94 -0.27
N GLY A 673 -35.01 -24.38 -0.60
CA GLY A 673 -36.16 -24.40 0.32
C GLY A 673 -36.79 -23.03 0.55
N ARG A 674 -36.73 -22.12 -0.41
CA ARG A 674 -37.32 -20.78 -0.41
C ARG A 674 -38.36 -20.61 -1.51
#